data_aa4710e62f5f6eb199ea91cf9ba6b07d
#
_entry.id   aa4710e62f5f6eb199ea91cf9ba6b07d
#
_cell.length_a   1.000
_cell.length_b   1.000
_cell.length_c   1.000
_cell.angle_alpha   90.00
_cell.angle_beta   90.00
_cell.angle_gamma   90.00
#
_symmetry.space_group_name_H-M   'P 1'
#
loop_
_entity.id
_entity.type
_entity.pdbx_description
1 polymer ?
#
loop_
_entity_poly.entity_id
_entity_poly.type
_entity_poly.pdbx_seq_one_letter_code
_entity_poly.pdbx_strand_id
1 'polypeptide(L)'
;NISATGRQSTSGFGTLEQGPSQRSLEDVKQYDVVTNVNVGQLLPKKWGIQVPFNYGQSEELITPKYDQFYKDLTLDSRLEAANSSTEREQIKQQSEDYTKRQSINFIGVRKTRTTDAKPRFYDVENLTLNYSYNKVEHRDFEIENAVDKMLRVGANYAFNFNPVKFEPFKKNDSLFTGNYWKILKDFNLNLLPSSFTLNSNINRQFNRQKFREIDLGGPNIGIEELFRRNYTFDFQYTINYNITEALSLNFTAANNNIVRNYFKDNIINGEQDEKLDVWDGFFDFGDPNRQSQDLGITYQVPINKIPTFSFVNATYQYSGNFQWQKGSDLYGELELDGNTYDLGNTIQNANTHNINTTFDMNKLYRYIGLVKKPIARVRARTTPGTPPNPAQNKTNQPQIKNQSTTKLLNAGIDILTSIKRIQLNYSENNGTFLPGYLQTPGFIGTLKPSAGFTFGSQSDIRYLAARRGWLTVFPEFNQQFATTNTKQLDVSASLEPVRDLKIDLVGSRTYYENYTENFRVNATGSTYEYEALTPNTFGNFNISTLLIKTAFSKSDENSSDAFNDFRANRLIIARRLAQNNGADVNDVDANGFPKGFGKNSQAVLLPAFLAAYSGQDARKVKTTAFRDVPIPNWDLKYTGFMKYAWFKKNFKRFSLTHGYRSTYTINQFQSNLDYASPNFSLDYDSQLPEVKDQSGNYKNETLFSNINLTEMFSPLVRIDFEMQNSVKILAEIQKDRLISLSFDNNLMTEVQGNEYIVGLGYRIKDLRINSNLAGPSKRIVSDLNMKADVSVRENKTIIRYLDLENNQVTSGQTIWGLKYSADYAFSKNLTGIFYFDYTFSKYAISTAFPQTTIRSGFTIRYNFGN
;
A
#
# COMPACT_ATOMS: atom_id res chain seq x y z
N ASN A 1 -33.82 -21.09 21.02
CA ASN A 1 -32.89 -21.43 22.11
C ASN A 1 -32.88 -20.28 23.10
N ILE A 2 -32.95 -20.64 24.41
CA ILE A 2 -32.80 -19.72 25.53
C ILE A 2 -31.57 -20.20 26.28
N SER A 3 -30.65 -19.31 26.59
CA SER A 3 -29.46 -19.56 27.37
C SER A 3 -29.45 -18.59 28.54
N ALA A 4 -29.23 -19.11 29.74
CA ALA A 4 -29.03 -18.28 30.93
C ALA A 4 -27.73 -18.73 31.59
N THR A 5 -26.86 -17.78 31.90
CA THR A 5 -25.61 -18.00 32.62
C THR A 5 -25.58 -17.11 33.85
N GLY A 6 -25.07 -17.63 34.95
CA GLY A 6 -24.82 -16.87 36.18
C GLY A 6 -23.38 -17.08 36.62
N ARG A 7 -22.75 -16.03 37.07
CA ARG A 7 -21.39 -16.03 37.62
C ARG A 7 -21.40 -15.31 38.96
N GLN A 8 -20.81 -15.95 39.95
CA GLN A 8 -20.45 -15.28 41.19
C GLN A 8 -18.99 -15.55 41.49
N SER A 9 -18.25 -14.52 41.80
CA SER A 9 -16.85 -14.67 42.19
C SER A 9 -16.46 -13.61 43.21
N THR A 10 -15.68 -14.00 44.18
CA THR A 10 -15.00 -13.12 45.13
C THR A 10 -13.56 -13.14 44.78
N SER A 11 -13.00 -11.99 44.53
CA SER A 11 -11.62 -11.86 44.03
C SER A 11 -10.89 -10.73 44.71
N GLY A 12 -9.58 -10.93 44.93
CA GLY A 12 -8.65 -9.90 45.35
C GLY A 12 -7.56 -9.78 44.28
N PHE A 13 -7.60 -8.69 43.56
CA PHE A 13 -6.60 -8.41 42.53
C PHE A 13 -5.54 -7.45 43.05
N GLY A 14 -4.26 -7.75 42.78
CA GLY A 14 -3.13 -6.91 43.11
C GLY A 14 -1.82 -7.59 42.70
N THR A 15 -0.77 -6.81 42.56
CA THR A 15 0.58 -7.37 42.36
C THR A 15 1.07 -8.03 43.64
N LEU A 16 2.05 -8.93 43.55
CA LEU A 16 2.67 -9.59 44.70
C LEU A 16 3.29 -8.60 45.70
N GLU A 17 3.61 -7.40 45.25
CA GLU A 17 4.24 -6.31 45.99
C GLU A 17 3.21 -5.46 46.77
N GLN A 18 1.93 -5.56 46.44
CA GLN A 18 0.84 -4.84 47.13
C GLN A 18 0.45 -5.58 48.38
N GLY A 19 0.36 -4.85 49.50
CA GLY A 19 -0.19 -5.37 50.74
C GLY A 19 -1.67 -5.72 50.64
N PRO A 20 -2.22 -6.53 51.58
CA PRO A 20 -3.62 -6.96 51.52
C PRO A 20 -4.64 -5.80 51.48
N SER A 21 -4.33 -4.67 52.12
CA SER A 21 -5.15 -3.45 52.13
C SER A 21 -5.08 -2.63 50.84
N GLN A 22 -4.09 -2.92 49.97
CA GLN A 22 -3.93 -2.24 48.67
C GLN A 22 -4.50 -3.04 47.51
N ARG A 23 -4.96 -4.27 47.74
CA ARG A 23 -5.59 -5.13 46.77
C ARG A 23 -7.07 -4.81 46.68
N SER A 24 -7.59 -4.70 45.44
CA SER A 24 -9.04 -4.63 45.27
C SER A 24 -9.67 -5.96 45.70
N LEU A 25 -10.51 -5.90 46.75
CA LEU A 25 -11.31 -7.01 47.20
C LEU A 25 -12.73 -6.70 46.82
N GLU A 26 -13.33 -7.52 45.96
CA GLU A 26 -14.65 -7.28 45.41
C GLU A 26 -15.41 -8.59 45.17
N ASP A 27 -16.71 -8.52 45.32
CA ASP A 27 -17.67 -9.55 44.96
C ASP A 27 -18.33 -9.17 43.66
N VAL A 28 -18.17 -10.00 42.63
CA VAL A 28 -18.80 -9.85 41.32
C VAL A 28 -19.96 -10.82 41.22
N LYS A 29 -21.15 -10.30 40.89
CA LYS A 29 -22.35 -11.07 40.55
C LYS A 29 -22.77 -10.66 39.15
N GLN A 30 -22.85 -11.62 38.26
CA GLN A 30 -23.27 -11.42 36.89
C GLN A 30 -24.28 -12.46 36.49
N TYR A 31 -25.30 -12.02 35.77
CA TYR A 31 -26.14 -12.93 35.02
C TYR A 31 -26.36 -12.44 33.59
N ASP A 32 -26.47 -13.39 32.67
CA ASP A 32 -26.74 -13.15 31.28
C ASP A 32 -27.89 -14.05 30.84
N VAL A 33 -28.87 -13.47 30.19
CA VAL A 33 -29.97 -14.20 29.57
C VAL A 33 -30.02 -13.83 28.10
N VAL A 34 -29.90 -14.85 27.26
CA VAL A 34 -29.95 -14.65 25.79
C VAL A 34 -31.01 -15.56 25.20
N THR A 35 -31.88 -14.99 24.41
CA THR A 35 -32.93 -15.70 23.69
C THR A 35 -32.77 -15.55 22.21
N ASN A 36 -32.72 -16.65 21.49
CA ASN A 36 -32.67 -16.71 20.04
C ASN A 36 -33.87 -17.51 19.51
N VAL A 37 -34.79 -16.80 18.85
CA VAL A 37 -36.04 -17.41 18.34
C VAL A 37 -36.25 -16.94 16.91
N ASN A 38 -36.55 -17.84 15.99
CA ASN A 38 -37.05 -17.45 14.68
C ASN A 38 -38.58 -17.37 14.75
N VAL A 39 -39.09 -16.17 15.03
CA VAL A 39 -40.52 -15.90 15.16
C VAL A 39 -41.26 -16.23 13.86
N GLY A 40 -40.59 -16.16 12.70
CA GLY A 40 -41.15 -16.56 11.43
C GLY A 40 -41.62 -18.01 11.35
N GLN A 41 -41.12 -18.90 12.24
CA GLN A 41 -41.61 -20.29 12.30
C GLN A 41 -43.03 -20.40 12.86
N LEU A 42 -43.52 -19.38 13.55
CA LEU A 42 -44.90 -19.31 14.10
C LEU A 42 -45.89 -18.84 13.02
N LEU A 43 -45.39 -18.32 11.89
CA LEU A 43 -46.20 -17.85 10.79
C LEU A 43 -46.45 -18.99 9.77
N PRO A 44 -47.54 -18.93 8.99
CA PRO A 44 -47.82 -19.91 7.97
C PRO A 44 -46.65 -20.07 6.99
N LYS A 45 -46.10 -21.26 6.81
CA LYS A 45 -44.95 -21.57 5.94
C LYS A 45 -45.10 -21.02 4.52
N LYS A 46 -46.36 -20.94 4.03
CA LYS A 46 -46.67 -20.37 2.69
C LYS A 46 -46.29 -18.90 2.54
N TRP A 47 -46.14 -18.15 3.64
CA TRP A 47 -45.74 -16.75 3.60
C TRP A 47 -44.26 -16.57 3.37
N GLY A 48 -43.45 -17.59 3.71
CA GLY A 48 -41.99 -17.55 3.53
C GLY A 48 -41.28 -16.49 4.38
N ILE A 49 -41.91 -15.96 5.41
CA ILE A 49 -41.36 -14.86 6.22
C ILE A 49 -40.39 -15.42 7.24
N GLN A 50 -39.18 -14.91 7.26
CA GLN A 50 -38.14 -15.17 8.25
C GLN A 50 -38.02 -13.95 9.16
N VAL A 51 -38.16 -14.16 10.48
CA VAL A 51 -38.03 -13.10 11.49
C VAL A 51 -37.15 -13.63 12.61
N PRO A 52 -35.84 -13.61 12.42
CA PRO A 52 -34.91 -13.94 13.51
C PRO A 52 -34.98 -12.87 14.58
N PHE A 53 -35.27 -13.30 15.81
CA PHE A 53 -35.34 -12.45 17.00
C PHE A 53 -34.30 -12.88 18.00
N ASN A 54 -33.53 -11.91 18.47
CA ASN A 54 -32.60 -12.10 19.56
C ASN A 54 -32.88 -11.06 20.63
N TYR A 55 -33.02 -11.52 21.87
CA TYR A 55 -33.09 -10.68 23.05
C TYR A 55 -31.97 -11.09 24.01
N GLY A 56 -31.24 -10.10 24.49
CA GLY A 56 -30.19 -10.27 25.48
C GLY A 56 -30.40 -9.31 26.66
N GLN A 57 -30.21 -9.80 27.85
CA GLN A 57 -30.11 -8.99 29.06
C GLN A 57 -28.96 -9.52 29.90
N SER A 58 -28.09 -8.60 30.30
CA SER A 58 -26.96 -8.86 31.19
C SER A 58 -26.96 -7.84 32.30
N GLU A 59 -26.78 -8.31 33.54
CA GLU A 59 -26.55 -7.43 34.68
C GLU A 59 -25.29 -7.89 35.41
N GLU A 60 -24.45 -6.93 35.72
CA GLU A 60 -23.22 -7.12 36.48
C GLU A 60 -23.21 -6.16 37.65
N LEU A 61 -23.01 -6.70 38.82
CA LEU A 61 -22.90 -5.99 40.09
C LEU A 61 -21.57 -6.34 40.73
N ILE A 62 -20.75 -5.32 40.93
CA ILE A 62 -19.47 -5.43 41.61
C ILE A 62 -19.59 -4.68 42.93
N THR A 63 -19.48 -5.40 44.04
CA THR A 63 -19.56 -4.86 45.39
C THR A 63 -18.18 -4.87 46.00
N PRO A 64 -17.57 -3.68 46.23
CA PRO A 64 -16.26 -3.61 46.86
C PRO A 64 -16.38 -3.95 48.37
N LYS A 65 -15.36 -4.59 48.89
CA LYS A 65 -15.31 -4.94 50.33
C LYS A 65 -15.12 -3.72 51.21
N TYR A 66 -14.35 -2.73 50.73
CA TYR A 66 -14.06 -1.50 51.44
C TYR A 66 -14.84 -0.34 50.79
N ASP A 67 -15.24 0.59 51.68
CA ASP A 67 -15.88 1.82 51.20
C ASP A 67 -14.92 2.65 50.33
N GLN A 68 -15.45 3.23 49.27
CA GLN A 68 -14.61 3.98 48.31
C GLN A 68 -14.17 5.34 48.87
N PHE A 69 -14.93 5.93 49.77
CA PHE A 69 -14.59 7.16 50.49
C PHE A 69 -13.64 6.91 51.66
N TYR A 70 -14.00 5.92 52.49
CA TYR A 70 -13.29 5.58 53.71
C TYR A 70 -12.64 4.22 53.54
N LYS A 71 -11.49 4.21 52.88
CA LYS A 71 -10.78 2.97 52.49
C LYS A 71 -10.30 2.10 53.65
N ASP A 72 -10.37 2.61 54.86
CA ASP A 72 -10.10 1.89 56.09
C ASP A 72 -11.36 1.22 56.71
N LEU A 73 -12.55 1.58 56.24
CA LEU A 73 -13.81 0.97 56.66
C LEU A 73 -14.31 -0.05 55.63
N THR A 74 -14.88 -1.14 56.14
CA THR A 74 -15.61 -2.06 55.23
C THR A 74 -16.95 -1.44 54.86
N LEU A 75 -17.42 -1.74 53.66
CA LEU A 75 -18.73 -1.26 53.18
C LEU A 75 -19.85 -1.73 54.11
N ASP A 76 -19.80 -2.97 54.63
CA ASP A 76 -20.76 -3.51 55.57
C ASP A 76 -20.83 -2.69 56.86
N SER A 77 -19.69 -2.34 57.44
CA SER A 77 -19.65 -1.52 58.67
C SER A 77 -20.27 -0.13 58.45
N ARG A 78 -20.06 0.45 57.23
CA ARG A 78 -20.68 1.74 56.88
C ARG A 78 -22.18 1.63 56.68
N LEU A 79 -22.64 0.52 56.08
CA LEU A 79 -24.07 0.24 55.90
C LEU A 79 -24.79 -0.02 57.23
N GLU A 80 -24.12 -0.66 58.20
CA GLU A 80 -24.66 -0.87 59.56
C GLU A 80 -24.76 0.44 60.34
N ALA A 81 -23.82 1.36 60.13
CA ALA A 81 -23.81 2.68 60.79
C ALA A 81 -24.84 3.68 60.22
N ALA A 82 -25.47 3.37 59.08
CA ALA A 82 -26.45 4.25 58.44
C ALA A 82 -27.74 4.38 59.31
N ASN A 83 -28.20 5.62 59.48
CA ASN A 83 -29.33 5.96 60.38
C ASN A 83 -30.71 5.67 59.76
N SER A 84 -30.79 5.49 58.45
CA SER A 84 -32.05 5.23 57.74
C SER A 84 -31.87 4.22 56.60
N SER A 85 -32.98 3.60 56.20
CA SER A 85 -32.99 2.73 55.02
C SER A 85 -32.63 3.51 53.71
N THR A 86 -33.03 4.77 53.65
CA THR A 86 -32.72 5.62 52.49
C THR A 86 -31.23 5.92 52.40
N GLU A 87 -30.61 6.28 53.54
CA GLU A 87 -29.15 6.50 53.60
C GLU A 87 -28.36 5.24 53.25
N ARG A 88 -28.81 4.09 53.75
CA ARG A 88 -28.19 2.78 53.41
C ARG A 88 -28.23 2.49 51.93
N GLU A 89 -29.36 2.75 51.29
CA GLU A 89 -29.50 2.56 49.84
C GLU A 89 -28.63 3.54 49.05
N GLN A 90 -28.52 4.80 49.52
CA GLN A 90 -27.61 5.80 48.90
C GLN A 90 -26.15 5.38 49.02
N ILE A 91 -25.70 4.95 50.19
CA ILE A 91 -24.31 4.46 50.39
C ILE A 91 -24.03 3.28 49.46
N LYS A 92 -25.00 2.35 49.36
CA LYS A 92 -24.88 1.19 48.50
C LYS A 92 -24.77 1.57 47.03
N GLN A 93 -25.64 2.44 46.55
CA GLN A 93 -25.60 2.93 45.17
C GLN A 93 -24.34 3.76 44.83
N GLN A 94 -23.73 4.39 45.83
CA GLN A 94 -22.49 5.10 45.69
C GLN A 94 -21.25 4.20 45.63
N SER A 95 -21.30 3.05 46.27
CA SER A 95 -20.13 2.19 46.42
C SER A 95 -20.10 1.03 45.45
N GLU A 96 -21.26 0.62 44.93
CA GLU A 96 -21.36 -0.49 43.98
C GLU A 96 -21.17 -0.01 42.55
N ASP A 97 -20.38 -0.78 41.75
CA ASP A 97 -20.36 -0.67 40.30
C ASP A 97 -21.45 -1.59 39.72
N TYR A 98 -22.40 -0.99 39.04
CA TYR A 98 -23.54 -1.69 38.47
C TYR A 98 -23.65 -1.39 36.97
N THR A 99 -23.64 -2.41 36.17
CA THR A 99 -23.83 -2.32 34.73
C THR A 99 -24.95 -3.23 34.25
N LYS A 100 -25.93 -2.63 33.59
CA LYS A 100 -27.05 -3.35 32.95
C LYS A 100 -27.00 -3.14 31.44
N ARG A 101 -27.03 -4.25 30.70
CA ARG A 101 -27.04 -4.26 29.22
C ARG A 101 -28.32 -4.95 28.77
N GLN A 102 -29.01 -4.32 27.83
CA GLN A 102 -30.19 -4.86 27.18
C GLN A 102 -30.04 -4.75 25.67
N SER A 103 -30.39 -5.81 24.95
CA SER A 103 -30.35 -5.82 23.48
C SER A 103 -31.60 -6.47 22.89
N ILE A 104 -32.14 -5.84 21.86
CA ILE A 104 -33.26 -6.34 21.07
C ILE A 104 -32.88 -6.31 19.63
N ASN A 105 -32.81 -7.45 18.98
CA ASN A 105 -32.31 -7.55 17.61
C ASN A 105 -33.27 -8.36 16.73
N PHE A 106 -33.57 -7.82 15.55
CA PHE A 106 -34.20 -8.51 14.43
C PHE A 106 -33.29 -8.35 13.24
N ILE A 107 -32.45 -9.35 12.97
CA ILE A 107 -31.42 -9.25 11.93
C ILE A 107 -31.74 -10.23 10.81
N GLY A 108 -31.84 -9.72 9.58
CA GLY A 108 -32.14 -10.53 8.41
C GLY A 108 -33.62 -10.86 8.26
N VAL A 109 -34.50 -9.95 8.67
CA VAL A 109 -35.94 -10.08 8.43
C VAL A 109 -36.19 -9.98 6.94
N ARG A 110 -36.70 -11.05 6.37
CA ARG A 110 -36.95 -11.14 4.92
C ARG A 110 -38.05 -12.11 4.58
N LYS A 111 -38.63 -11.92 3.43
CA LYS A 111 -39.53 -12.90 2.81
C LYS A 111 -38.72 -13.76 1.86
N THR A 112 -38.75 -15.08 2.06
CA THR A 112 -38.16 -16.04 1.13
C THR A 112 -39.18 -16.47 0.11
N ARG A 113 -38.74 -16.62 -1.15
CA ARG A 113 -39.64 -17.06 -2.23
C ARG A 113 -40.11 -18.50 -1.99
N THR A 114 -41.40 -18.70 -2.01
CA THR A 114 -42.05 -20.00 -1.81
C THR A 114 -42.65 -20.58 -3.12
N THR A 115 -42.48 -19.86 -4.23
CA THR A 115 -43.00 -20.23 -5.57
C THR A 115 -41.87 -20.28 -6.58
N ASP A 116 -42.02 -21.07 -7.66
CA ASP A 116 -41.03 -21.16 -8.75
C ASP A 116 -41.08 -19.95 -9.72
N ALA A 117 -41.83 -18.91 -9.37
CA ALA A 117 -41.90 -17.70 -10.18
C ALA A 117 -40.50 -17.01 -10.31
N LYS A 118 -40.19 -16.54 -11.52
CA LYS A 118 -38.95 -15.81 -11.76
C LYS A 118 -38.88 -14.53 -10.91
N PRO A 119 -37.74 -14.22 -10.31
CA PRO A 119 -37.58 -13.00 -9.52
C PRO A 119 -37.74 -11.75 -10.36
N ARG A 120 -38.46 -10.76 -9.80
CA ARG A 120 -38.72 -9.47 -10.47
C ARG A 120 -38.08 -8.35 -9.60
N PHE A 121 -37.74 -7.26 -10.26
CA PHE A 121 -37.12 -6.11 -9.61
C PHE A 121 -37.91 -5.53 -8.42
N TYR A 122 -39.23 -5.56 -8.50
CA TYR A 122 -40.12 -5.01 -7.47
C TYR A 122 -40.56 -6.03 -6.39
N ASP A 123 -40.00 -7.23 -6.38
CA ASP A 123 -40.40 -8.26 -5.43
C ASP A 123 -39.88 -7.92 -4.00
N VAL A 124 -40.74 -8.09 -2.99
CA VAL A 124 -40.41 -7.86 -1.59
C VAL A 124 -39.32 -8.82 -1.09
N GLU A 125 -39.18 -9.97 -1.73
CA GLU A 125 -38.15 -10.97 -1.47
C GLU A 125 -36.70 -10.43 -1.67
N ASN A 126 -36.56 -9.33 -2.39
CA ASN A 126 -35.27 -8.66 -2.59
C ASN A 126 -34.88 -7.76 -1.42
N LEU A 127 -35.83 -7.51 -0.49
CA LEU A 127 -35.64 -6.63 0.67
C LEU A 127 -35.31 -7.44 1.92
N THR A 128 -34.29 -6.99 2.63
CA THR A 128 -33.92 -7.49 3.97
C THR A 128 -33.90 -6.33 4.94
N LEU A 129 -34.61 -6.47 6.07
CA LEU A 129 -34.65 -5.47 7.11
C LEU A 129 -33.87 -5.92 8.33
N ASN A 130 -33.20 -4.97 8.96
CA ASN A 130 -32.46 -5.17 10.19
C ASN A 130 -32.87 -4.12 11.22
N TYR A 131 -33.04 -4.55 12.42
CA TYR A 131 -33.33 -3.71 13.56
C TYR A 131 -32.47 -4.16 14.74
N SER A 132 -31.81 -3.21 15.40
CA SER A 132 -31.03 -3.46 16.61
C SER A 132 -31.17 -2.30 17.56
N TYR A 133 -31.57 -2.59 18.77
CA TYR A 133 -31.63 -1.65 19.89
C TYR A 133 -30.81 -2.18 21.04
N ASN A 134 -29.82 -1.39 21.48
CA ASN A 134 -28.99 -1.71 22.62
C ASN A 134 -29.08 -0.57 23.63
N LYS A 135 -29.18 -0.91 24.90
CA LYS A 135 -29.18 0.02 26.01
C LYS A 135 -28.20 -0.47 27.07
N VAL A 136 -27.32 0.41 27.50
CA VAL A 136 -26.40 0.19 28.62
C VAL A 136 -26.68 1.25 29.66
N GLU A 137 -26.91 0.80 30.90
CA GLU A 137 -27.03 1.64 32.09
C GLU A 137 -25.85 1.29 33.00
N HIS A 138 -25.15 2.31 33.47
CA HIS A 138 -23.98 2.16 34.32
C HIS A 138 -23.98 3.19 35.43
N ARG A 139 -23.58 2.75 36.63
CA ARG A 139 -23.31 3.62 37.76
C ARG A 139 -22.16 3.03 38.58
N ASP A 140 -21.36 3.91 39.11
CA ASP A 140 -20.25 3.53 39.98
C ASP A 140 -19.98 4.65 41.01
N PHE A 141 -18.83 4.62 41.63
CA PHE A 141 -18.42 5.62 42.60
C PHE A 141 -18.31 7.04 41.99
N GLU A 142 -17.80 7.18 40.77
CA GLU A 142 -17.62 8.47 40.13
C GLU A 142 -18.83 8.88 39.28
N ILE A 143 -19.55 7.89 38.76
CA ILE A 143 -20.67 8.10 37.84
C ILE A 143 -21.97 7.81 38.59
N GLU A 144 -22.81 8.84 38.77
CA GLU A 144 -24.12 8.71 39.35
C GLU A 144 -25.07 7.91 38.45
N ASN A 145 -25.05 8.26 37.15
CA ASN A 145 -25.87 7.60 36.15
C ASN A 145 -25.26 7.83 34.75
N ALA A 146 -24.99 6.76 34.05
CA ALA A 146 -24.65 6.80 32.62
C ALA A 146 -25.62 5.91 31.85
N VAL A 147 -26.17 6.45 30.78
CA VAL A 147 -27.08 5.72 29.89
C VAL A 147 -26.56 5.87 28.47
N ASP A 148 -26.24 4.75 27.82
CA ASP A 148 -25.93 4.67 26.40
C ASP A 148 -27.02 3.91 25.68
N LYS A 149 -27.66 4.54 24.71
CA LYS A 149 -28.67 3.96 23.84
C LYS A 149 -28.21 3.97 22.40
N MET A 150 -28.25 2.85 21.74
CA MET A 150 -27.91 2.69 20.34
C MET A 150 -29.07 2.03 19.59
N LEU A 151 -29.61 2.73 18.62
CA LEU A 151 -30.63 2.25 17.71
C LEU A 151 -30.08 2.17 16.29
N ARG A 152 -30.20 1.02 15.66
CA ARG A 152 -29.87 0.82 14.25
C ARG A 152 -31.05 0.20 13.53
N VAL A 153 -31.46 0.86 12.44
CA VAL A 153 -32.49 0.34 11.54
C VAL A 153 -31.95 0.36 10.13
N GLY A 154 -31.87 -0.80 9.51
CA GLY A 154 -31.32 -0.95 8.18
C GLY A 154 -32.29 -1.62 7.20
N ALA A 155 -32.27 -1.18 5.97
CA ALA A 155 -32.97 -1.76 4.85
C ALA A 155 -31.97 -2.06 3.73
N ASN A 156 -31.82 -3.32 3.38
CA ASN A 156 -30.94 -3.78 2.31
C ASN A 156 -31.79 -4.36 1.18
N TYR A 157 -31.69 -3.78 0.01
CA TYR A 157 -32.32 -4.29 -1.22
C TYR A 157 -31.23 -4.79 -2.17
N ALA A 158 -31.42 -5.99 -2.72
CA ALA A 158 -30.48 -6.56 -3.69
C ALA A 158 -31.23 -7.31 -4.79
N PHE A 159 -30.96 -6.96 -6.03
CA PHE A 159 -31.52 -7.64 -7.19
C PHE A 159 -30.45 -7.94 -8.22
N ASN A 160 -30.45 -9.19 -8.70
CA ASN A 160 -29.62 -9.64 -9.80
C ASN A 160 -30.48 -9.80 -11.05
N PHE A 161 -30.16 -9.04 -12.09
CA PHE A 161 -30.87 -9.09 -13.36
C PHE A 161 -30.45 -10.34 -14.15
N ASN A 162 -31.42 -10.97 -14.84
CA ASN A 162 -31.08 -11.97 -15.83
C ASN A 162 -30.45 -11.28 -17.03
N PRO A 163 -29.28 -11.68 -17.51
CA PRO A 163 -28.62 -11.02 -18.64
C PRO A 163 -29.44 -11.15 -19.92
N VAL A 164 -29.75 -10.02 -20.54
CA VAL A 164 -30.34 -9.95 -21.86
C VAL A 164 -29.20 -9.64 -22.84
N LYS A 165 -28.60 -10.70 -23.40
CA LYS A 165 -27.50 -10.59 -24.34
C LYS A 165 -27.98 -10.31 -25.76
N PHE A 166 -27.43 -9.26 -26.34
CA PHE A 166 -27.57 -8.96 -27.76
C PHE A 166 -26.28 -9.36 -28.47
N GLU A 167 -26.30 -10.40 -29.28
CA GLU A 167 -25.17 -10.99 -30.00
C GLU A 167 -25.46 -10.95 -31.51
N PRO A 168 -25.28 -9.80 -32.19
CA PRO A 168 -25.80 -9.57 -33.54
C PRO A 168 -25.14 -10.46 -34.59
N PHE A 169 -23.91 -10.88 -34.38
CA PHE A 169 -23.13 -11.60 -35.38
C PHE A 169 -22.95 -13.10 -35.08
N LYS A 170 -23.42 -13.59 -33.93
CA LYS A 170 -23.22 -14.97 -33.46
C LYS A 170 -23.84 -16.01 -34.42
N LYS A 171 -25.00 -15.71 -34.99
CA LYS A 171 -25.74 -16.63 -35.89
C LYS A 171 -25.27 -16.57 -37.36
N ASN A 172 -24.33 -15.63 -37.68
CA ASN A 172 -23.93 -15.38 -39.06
C ASN A 172 -22.64 -16.13 -39.39
N ASP A 173 -22.75 -17.42 -39.74
CA ASP A 173 -21.61 -18.29 -40.05
C ASP A 173 -21.04 -18.09 -41.47
N SER A 174 -21.76 -17.39 -42.36
CA SER A 174 -21.31 -17.20 -43.73
C SER A 174 -20.42 -15.98 -43.98
N LEU A 175 -20.60 -14.90 -43.19
CA LEU A 175 -19.84 -13.64 -43.36
C LEU A 175 -18.57 -13.53 -42.52
N PHE A 176 -18.51 -14.20 -41.34
CA PHE A 176 -17.43 -14.08 -40.39
C PHE A 176 -16.67 -15.40 -40.13
N THR A 177 -16.31 -16.13 -41.18
CA THR A 177 -15.65 -17.44 -41.11
C THR A 177 -14.15 -17.35 -40.82
N GLY A 178 -13.51 -16.22 -41.15
CA GLY A 178 -12.06 -16.03 -40.96
C GLY A 178 -11.68 -15.76 -39.51
N ASN A 179 -10.51 -16.27 -39.10
CA ASN A 179 -9.98 -16.09 -37.73
C ASN A 179 -9.83 -14.62 -37.32
N TYR A 180 -9.63 -13.70 -38.25
CA TYR A 180 -9.55 -12.25 -38.00
C TYR A 180 -10.88 -11.60 -37.65
N TRP A 181 -11.98 -12.19 -38.05
CA TRP A 181 -13.33 -11.70 -37.75
C TRP A 181 -13.89 -12.21 -36.44
N LYS A 182 -13.12 -13.03 -35.71
CA LYS A 182 -13.53 -13.59 -34.41
C LYS A 182 -13.91 -12.52 -33.39
N ILE A 183 -13.25 -11.39 -33.42
CA ILE A 183 -13.53 -10.27 -32.53
C ILE A 183 -14.94 -9.69 -32.78
N LEU A 184 -15.39 -9.63 -34.03
CA LEU A 184 -16.72 -9.17 -34.38
C LEU A 184 -17.79 -10.26 -34.11
N LYS A 185 -17.45 -11.52 -34.40
CA LYS A 185 -18.36 -12.65 -34.15
C LYS A 185 -18.66 -12.81 -32.66
N ASP A 186 -17.68 -12.62 -31.81
CA ASP A 186 -17.81 -12.71 -30.35
C ASP A 186 -18.30 -11.40 -29.69
N PHE A 187 -18.70 -10.41 -30.50
CA PHE A 187 -19.26 -9.18 -29.94
C PHE A 187 -20.57 -9.47 -29.24
N ASN A 188 -20.69 -9.04 -28.03
CA ASN A 188 -21.87 -9.19 -27.20
C ASN A 188 -22.15 -7.90 -26.44
N LEU A 189 -23.39 -7.59 -26.20
CA LEU A 189 -23.85 -6.45 -25.44
C LEU A 189 -24.96 -6.91 -24.49
N ASN A 190 -24.79 -6.67 -23.22
CA ASN A 190 -25.86 -6.85 -22.25
C ASN A 190 -26.68 -5.56 -22.18
N LEU A 191 -27.98 -5.70 -22.26
CA LEU A 191 -28.93 -4.58 -22.24
C LEU A 191 -29.33 -4.18 -20.80
N LEU A 192 -29.12 -5.05 -19.84
CA LEU A 192 -29.48 -4.82 -18.44
C LEU A 192 -28.25 -4.89 -17.55
N PRO A 193 -28.20 -4.12 -16.44
CA PRO A 193 -27.18 -4.27 -15.40
C PRO A 193 -27.10 -5.70 -14.89
N SER A 194 -25.97 -6.07 -14.30
CA SER A 194 -25.80 -7.38 -13.68
C SER A 194 -26.48 -7.44 -12.32
N SER A 195 -26.32 -6.38 -11.52
CA SER A 195 -26.98 -6.27 -10.22
C SER A 195 -27.19 -4.80 -9.83
N PHE A 196 -28.20 -4.61 -9.01
CA PHE A 196 -28.47 -3.36 -8.30
C PHE A 196 -28.63 -3.67 -6.83
N THR A 197 -27.91 -2.94 -5.99
CA THR A 197 -28.02 -3.03 -4.53
C THR A 197 -28.25 -1.65 -3.95
N LEU A 198 -29.05 -1.59 -2.89
CA LEU A 198 -29.32 -0.38 -2.13
C LEU A 198 -29.29 -0.72 -0.66
N ASN A 199 -28.51 0.02 0.08
CA ASN A 199 -28.37 -0.10 1.53
C ASN A 199 -28.75 1.24 2.16
N SER A 200 -29.63 1.20 3.14
CA SER A 200 -30.04 2.38 3.89
C SER A 200 -29.99 2.03 5.37
N ASN A 201 -29.32 2.85 6.16
CA ASN A 201 -29.15 2.61 7.59
C ASN A 201 -29.37 3.92 8.37
N ILE A 202 -30.25 3.85 9.36
CA ILE A 202 -30.41 4.86 10.40
C ILE A 202 -29.60 4.37 11.58
N ASN A 203 -28.62 5.14 12.03
CA ASN A 203 -27.85 4.88 13.23
C ASN A 203 -28.06 6.03 14.21
N ARG A 204 -28.49 5.71 15.39
CA ARG A 204 -28.76 6.70 16.44
C ARG A 204 -28.12 6.23 17.72
N GLN A 205 -27.20 7.04 18.23
CA GLN A 205 -26.52 6.84 19.49
C GLN A 205 -26.74 8.05 20.36
N PHE A 206 -27.28 7.81 21.54
CA PHE A 206 -27.50 8.80 22.57
C PHE A 206 -26.79 8.36 23.84
N ASN A 207 -25.92 9.19 24.35
CA ASN A 207 -25.22 8.97 25.61
C ASN A 207 -25.53 10.14 26.55
N ARG A 208 -25.91 9.80 27.78
CA ARG A 208 -26.14 10.75 28.86
C ARG A 208 -25.33 10.28 30.07
N GLN A 209 -24.55 11.18 30.64
CA GLN A 209 -23.70 10.86 31.79
C GLN A 209 -23.74 11.97 32.82
N LYS A 210 -24.06 11.60 34.04
CA LYS A 210 -24.01 12.48 35.22
C LYS A 210 -22.93 11.98 36.18
N PHE A 211 -21.99 12.84 36.44
CA PHE A 211 -20.94 12.58 37.43
C PHE A 211 -21.49 12.84 38.83
N ARG A 212 -21.00 12.08 39.77
CA ARG A 212 -21.33 12.23 41.17
C ARG A 212 -20.51 13.36 41.79
N GLU A 213 -21.15 14.19 42.57
CA GLU A 213 -20.46 15.19 43.36
C GLU A 213 -19.78 14.49 44.55
N ILE A 214 -18.47 14.39 44.52
CA ILE A 214 -17.66 13.66 45.50
C ILE A 214 -17.12 14.61 46.58
N ASP A 215 -17.26 15.91 46.45
CA ASP A 215 -16.65 16.88 47.38
C ASP A 215 -17.46 17.00 48.65
N LEU A 216 -16.73 16.99 49.78
CA LEU A 216 -17.26 16.90 51.14
C LEU A 216 -17.34 18.23 51.90
N GLY A 217 -17.15 19.38 51.25
CA GLY A 217 -17.02 20.59 52.03
C GLY A 217 -17.16 21.93 51.33
N GLY A 218 -18.34 22.31 50.87
CA GLY A 218 -18.57 23.68 50.40
C GLY A 218 -19.83 23.82 49.53
N PRO A 219 -20.28 25.03 49.20
CA PRO A 219 -21.31 25.25 48.20
C PRO A 219 -20.68 24.98 46.80
N ASN A 220 -20.87 23.78 46.31
CA ASN A 220 -20.34 23.35 44.99
C ASN A 220 -21.30 23.78 43.90
N ILE A 221 -20.71 24.19 42.78
CA ILE A 221 -21.40 24.30 41.48
C ILE A 221 -21.50 22.84 41.00
N GLY A 222 -22.74 22.31 41.01
CA GLY A 222 -22.96 20.90 40.57
C GLY A 222 -22.45 20.67 39.15
N ILE A 223 -21.93 19.48 38.92
CA ILE A 223 -21.51 19.07 37.56
C ILE A 223 -22.78 18.80 36.75
N GLU A 224 -23.01 19.57 35.71
CA GLU A 224 -24.14 19.37 34.82
C GLU A 224 -24.05 18.01 34.09
N GLU A 225 -25.21 17.47 33.72
CA GLU A 225 -25.26 16.27 32.91
C GLU A 225 -24.61 16.49 31.54
N LEU A 226 -23.76 15.58 31.14
CA LEU A 226 -23.14 15.55 29.82
C LEU A 226 -23.99 14.72 28.85
N PHE A 227 -24.30 15.34 27.73
CA PHE A 227 -25.04 14.70 26.65
C PHE A 227 -24.16 14.54 25.41
N ARG A 228 -24.21 13.39 24.77
CA ARG A 228 -23.57 13.14 23.49
C ARG A 228 -24.54 12.43 22.57
N ARG A 229 -24.70 13.00 21.40
CA ARG A 229 -25.58 12.47 20.37
C ARG A 229 -24.85 12.29 19.07
N ASN A 230 -25.04 11.13 18.44
CA ASN A 230 -24.52 10.83 17.10
C ASN A 230 -25.63 10.15 16.29
N TYR A 231 -26.38 10.96 15.54
CA TYR A 231 -27.49 10.50 14.71
C TYR A 231 -27.12 10.65 13.27
N THR A 232 -26.93 9.52 12.59
CA THR A 232 -26.56 9.46 11.19
C THR A 232 -27.57 8.68 10.38
N PHE A 233 -27.71 9.07 9.12
CA PHE A 233 -28.42 8.36 8.10
C PHE A 233 -27.48 8.07 6.95
N ASP A 234 -27.26 6.80 6.68
CA ASP A 234 -26.41 6.32 5.61
C ASP A 234 -27.27 5.76 4.47
N PHE A 235 -27.00 6.20 3.26
CA PHE A 235 -27.68 5.73 2.06
C PHE A 235 -26.65 5.43 0.99
N GLN A 236 -26.63 4.19 0.49
CA GLN A 236 -25.69 3.75 -0.54
C GLN A 236 -26.41 2.94 -1.60
N TYR A 237 -26.09 3.19 -2.84
CA TYR A 237 -26.50 2.29 -3.91
C TYR A 237 -25.31 1.91 -4.80
N THR A 238 -25.38 0.69 -5.35
CA THR A 238 -24.35 0.14 -6.23
C THR A 238 -25.00 -0.47 -7.46
N ILE A 239 -24.46 -0.14 -8.61
CA ILE A 239 -24.83 -0.68 -9.91
C ILE A 239 -23.62 -1.42 -10.49
N ASN A 240 -23.74 -2.72 -10.70
CA ASN A 240 -22.76 -3.51 -11.44
C ASN A 240 -23.31 -3.77 -12.84
N TYR A 241 -22.54 -3.41 -13.85
CA TYR A 241 -22.97 -3.56 -15.23
C TYR A 241 -21.87 -4.17 -16.09
N ASN A 242 -22.04 -5.44 -16.44
CA ASN A 242 -21.21 -6.09 -17.45
C ASN A 242 -21.75 -5.72 -18.84
N ILE A 243 -21.32 -4.57 -19.38
CA ILE A 243 -21.77 -4.04 -20.67
C ILE A 243 -21.47 -5.06 -21.76
N THR A 244 -20.28 -5.64 -21.74
CA THR A 244 -19.89 -6.79 -22.55
C THR A 244 -19.20 -7.82 -21.67
N GLU A 245 -18.88 -9.01 -22.18
CA GLU A 245 -18.04 -9.97 -21.45
C GLU A 245 -16.63 -9.44 -21.16
N ALA A 246 -16.17 -8.48 -21.95
CA ALA A 246 -14.86 -7.86 -21.82
C ALA A 246 -14.86 -6.52 -21.05
N LEU A 247 -16.03 -5.88 -20.94
CA LEU A 247 -16.16 -4.54 -20.34
C LEU A 247 -17.17 -4.56 -19.21
N SER A 248 -16.68 -4.33 -18.00
CA SER A 248 -17.52 -4.19 -16.80
C SER A 248 -17.42 -2.79 -16.21
N LEU A 249 -18.53 -2.31 -15.69
CA LEU A 249 -18.69 -1.05 -14.99
C LEU A 249 -19.25 -1.34 -13.60
N ASN A 250 -18.67 -0.73 -12.59
CA ASN A 250 -19.16 -0.68 -11.22
C ASN A 250 -19.34 0.78 -10.83
N PHE A 251 -20.51 1.14 -10.36
CA PHE A 251 -20.77 2.47 -9.85
C PHE A 251 -21.36 2.37 -8.44
N THR A 252 -20.79 3.09 -7.50
CA THR A 252 -21.29 3.19 -6.12
C THR A 252 -21.42 4.64 -5.75
N ALA A 253 -22.56 5.03 -5.18
CA ALA A 253 -22.73 6.33 -4.55
C ALA A 253 -23.20 6.12 -3.12
N ALA A 254 -22.61 6.87 -2.21
CA ALA A 254 -22.90 6.79 -0.79
C ALA A 254 -23.06 8.20 -0.20
N ASN A 255 -24.13 8.39 0.57
CA ASN A 255 -24.38 9.58 1.35
C ASN A 255 -24.38 9.23 2.84
N ASN A 256 -23.73 10.06 3.63
CA ASN A 256 -23.84 10.09 5.06
C ASN A 256 -24.41 11.43 5.47
N ASN A 257 -25.57 11.41 6.06
CA ASN A 257 -26.22 12.59 6.62
C ASN A 257 -26.12 12.58 8.15
N ILE A 258 -26.13 13.73 8.76
CA ILE A 258 -26.09 13.89 10.22
C ILE A 258 -27.23 14.78 10.68
N VAL A 259 -27.92 14.37 11.74
CA VAL A 259 -28.90 15.21 12.43
C VAL A 259 -28.17 16.09 13.44
N ARG A 260 -28.14 17.38 13.15
CA ARG A 260 -27.28 18.32 13.91
C ARG A 260 -27.95 18.96 15.11
N ASN A 261 -29.22 19.23 15.04
CA ASN A 261 -29.97 20.03 16.01
C ASN A 261 -29.87 19.52 17.45
N TYR A 262 -28.75 19.84 18.08
CA TYR A 262 -28.50 19.54 19.48
C TYR A 262 -28.90 20.74 20.38
N PHE A 263 -28.83 21.95 19.83
CA PHE A 263 -29.26 23.22 20.47
C PHE A 263 -30.47 23.78 19.72
N LYS A 264 -31.41 24.36 20.44
CA LYS A 264 -32.67 24.84 19.85
C LYS A 264 -32.52 26.02 18.94
N ASP A 265 -31.71 26.99 19.33
CA ASP A 265 -31.68 28.31 18.69
C ASP A 265 -30.32 28.67 18.08
N ASN A 266 -29.22 28.26 18.68
CA ASN A 266 -27.87 28.57 18.22
C ASN A 266 -26.91 27.46 18.64
N ILE A 267 -25.95 27.10 17.72
CA ILE A 267 -24.96 26.07 17.96
C ILE A 267 -24.00 26.38 19.12
N ILE A 268 -23.76 27.68 19.40
CA ILE A 268 -22.77 28.13 20.37
C ILE A 268 -23.43 28.50 21.72
N ASN A 269 -24.58 29.15 21.71
CA ASN A 269 -25.23 29.72 22.89
C ASN A 269 -26.70 29.30 23.06
N GLY A 270 -27.18 28.36 22.24
CA GLY A 270 -28.56 27.89 22.30
C GLY A 270 -28.82 26.96 23.49
N GLU A 271 -30.06 26.90 23.95
CA GLU A 271 -30.48 25.93 24.95
C GLU A 271 -30.39 24.52 24.38
N GLN A 272 -29.81 23.59 25.18
CA GLN A 272 -29.72 22.19 24.82
C GLN A 272 -31.12 21.53 24.79
N ASP A 273 -31.39 20.76 23.74
CA ASP A 273 -32.65 20.03 23.66
C ASP A 273 -32.54 18.69 24.43
N GLU A 274 -32.91 18.71 25.69
CA GLU A 274 -32.82 17.54 26.58
C GLU A 274 -33.81 16.42 26.24
N LYS A 275 -34.83 16.69 25.40
CA LYS A 275 -35.92 15.75 25.11
C LYS A 275 -35.63 14.82 23.93
N LEU A 276 -34.51 14.97 23.24
CA LEU A 276 -34.20 14.17 22.05
C LEU A 276 -33.56 12.82 22.41
N ASP A 277 -34.40 11.83 22.64
CA ASP A 277 -33.99 10.42 22.73
C ASP A 277 -33.79 9.79 21.32
N VAL A 278 -33.29 8.56 21.26
CA VAL A 278 -33.06 7.81 19.99
C VAL A 278 -34.33 7.62 19.15
N TRP A 279 -35.50 7.76 19.74
CA TRP A 279 -36.80 7.60 19.08
C TRP A 279 -37.39 8.91 18.57
N ASP A 280 -36.95 10.05 19.15
CA ASP A 280 -37.47 11.35 18.75
C ASP A 280 -36.98 11.75 17.38
N GLY A 281 -37.88 12.32 16.58
CA GLY A 281 -37.55 12.69 15.19
C GLY A 281 -37.04 11.52 14.36
N PHE A 282 -37.59 10.28 14.51
CA PHE A 282 -37.05 9.08 13.86
C PHE A 282 -36.94 9.20 12.33
N PHE A 283 -37.80 9.95 11.67
CA PHE A 283 -37.77 10.19 10.23
C PHE A 283 -37.01 11.45 9.83
N ASP A 284 -36.31 12.08 10.76
CA ASP A 284 -35.35 13.14 10.43
C ASP A 284 -34.07 12.48 9.92
N PHE A 285 -33.80 12.65 8.63
CA PHE A 285 -32.62 12.10 7.94
C PHE A 285 -31.42 13.05 7.99
N GLY A 286 -31.57 14.23 8.60
CA GLY A 286 -30.49 15.21 8.77
C GLY A 286 -29.97 15.82 7.47
N ASP A 287 -28.91 16.59 7.63
CA ASP A 287 -28.23 17.30 6.54
C ASP A 287 -27.06 16.48 5.98
N PRO A 288 -26.74 16.63 4.69
CA PRO A 288 -25.56 16.01 4.11
C PRO A 288 -24.29 16.36 4.88
N ASN A 289 -23.54 15.36 5.29
CA ASN A 289 -22.26 15.48 5.97
C ASN A 289 -21.09 15.01 5.10
N ARG A 290 -21.30 13.91 4.41
CA ARG A 290 -20.33 13.36 3.46
C ARG A 290 -21.05 12.67 2.31
N GLN A 291 -20.53 12.87 1.12
CA GLN A 291 -21.01 12.15 -0.06
C GLN A 291 -19.84 11.64 -0.87
N SER A 292 -19.91 10.39 -1.34
CA SER A 292 -18.92 9.81 -2.25
C SER A 292 -19.57 9.19 -3.48
N GLN A 293 -18.86 9.23 -4.59
CA GLN A 293 -19.22 8.56 -5.83
C GLN A 293 -17.98 7.87 -6.38
N ASP A 294 -18.09 6.56 -6.60
CA ASP A 294 -17.02 5.70 -7.07
C ASP A 294 -17.43 5.05 -8.39
N LEU A 295 -16.62 5.25 -9.42
CA LEU A 295 -16.78 4.62 -10.72
C LEU A 295 -15.60 3.71 -11.01
N GLY A 296 -15.85 2.44 -11.22
CA GLY A 296 -14.85 1.46 -11.66
C GLY A 296 -15.20 0.95 -13.07
N ILE A 297 -14.21 0.96 -13.97
CA ILE A 297 -14.32 0.40 -15.31
C ILE A 297 -13.19 -0.60 -15.50
N THR A 298 -13.51 -1.83 -15.86
CA THR A 298 -12.50 -2.83 -16.22
C THR A 298 -12.75 -3.30 -17.64
N TYR A 299 -11.74 -3.15 -18.49
CA TYR A 299 -11.79 -3.55 -19.88
C TYR A 299 -10.67 -4.55 -20.21
N GLN A 300 -11.04 -5.79 -20.46
CA GLN A 300 -10.16 -6.79 -21.03
C GLN A 300 -10.10 -6.56 -22.54
N VAL A 301 -9.03 -5.91 -23.01
CA VAL A 301 -8.88 -5.55 -24.42
C VAL A 301 -8.81 -6.83 -25.26
N PRO A 302 -9.78 -7.10 -26.17
CA PRO A 302 -9.87 -8.38 -26.86
C PRO A 302 -8.89 -8.49 -28.04
N ILE A 303 -7.70 -7.84 -27.92
CA ILE A 303 -6.66 -7.84 -28.96
C ILE A 303 -6.10 -9.26 -29.21
N ASN A 304 -6.14 -10.11 -28.18
CA ASN A 304 -5.73 -11.51 -28.28
C ASN A 304 -6.64 -12.38 -29.18
N LYS A 305 -7.84 -11.89 -29.54
CA LYS A 305 -8.74 -12.55 -30.48
C LYS A 305 -8.29 -12.32 -31.94
N ILE A 306 -7.43 -11.33 -32.18
CA ILE A 306 -6.81 -11.09 -33.49
C ILE A 306 -5.61 -12.03 -33.63
N PRO A 307 -5.54 -12.90 -34.65
CA PRO A 307 -4.50 -13.95 -34.77
C PRO A 307 -3.07 -13.42 -34.67
N THR A 308 -2.78 -12.28 -35.33
CA THR A 308 -1.46 -11.61 -35.28
C THR A 308 -1.07 -11.12 -33.90
N PHE A 309 -2.04 -10.81 -33.04
CA PHE A 309 -1.84 -10.29 -31.67
C PHE A 309 -2.27 -11.28 -30.59
N SER A 310 -2.49 -12.55 -30.93
CA SER A 310 -2.92 -13.59 -29.98
C SER A 310 -1.96 -13.79 -28.80
N PHE A 311 -0.74 -13.31 -28.89
CA PHE A 311 0.26 -13.33 -27.85
C PHE A 311 0.16 -12.17 -26.84
N VAL A 312 -0.68 -11.16 -27.12
CA VAL A 312 -0.88 -9.99 -26.26
C VAL A 312 -2.13 -10.16 -25.42
N ASN A 313 -2.01 -10.05 -24.10
CA ASN A 313 -3.14 -9.92 -23.18
C ASN A 313 -3.02 -8.57 -22.48
N ALA A 314 -4.00 -7.71 -22.71
CA ALA A 314 -4.04 -6.37 -22.13
C ALA A 314 -5.33 -6.16 -21.36
N THR A 315 -5.22 -5.58 -20.18
CA THR A 315 -6.35 -5.17 -19.34
C THR A 315 -6.15 -3.70 -18.98
N TYR A 316 -7.18 -2.92 -19.21
CA TYR A 316 -7.25 -1.53 -18.76
C TYR A 316 -8.27 -1.43 -17.62
N GLN A 317 -7.87 -0.77 -16.56
CA GLN A 317 -8.72 -0.48 -15.41
C GLN A 317 -8.72 1.02 -15.18
N TYR A 318 -9.90 1.57 -15.03
CA TYR A 318 -10.12 2.94 -14.60
C TYR A 318 -10.91 2.92 -13.29
N SER A 319 -10.49 3.71 -12.32
CA SER A 319 -11.29 4.04 -11.17
C SER A 319 -11.34 5.56 -11.02
N GLY A 320 -12.53 6.10 -10.87
CA GLY A 320 -12.79 7.49 -10.54
C GLY A 320 -13.48 7.57 -9.19
N ASN A 321 -12.98 8.40 -8.30
CA ASN A 321 -13.58 8.64 -6.99
C ASN A 321 -13.85 10.14 -6.85
N PHE A 322 -15.02 10.47 -6.33
CA PHE A 322 -15.39 11.83 -5.94
C PHE A 322 -15.85 11.82 -4.50
N GLN A 323 -15.50 12.82 -3.74
CA GLN A 323 -15.92 12.99 -2.36
C GLN A 323 -16.22 14.46 -2.10
N TRP A 324 -17.37 14.70 -1.48
CA TRP A 324 -17.75 15.96 -0.88
C TRP A 324 -17.84 15.77 0.63
N GLN A 325 -17.34 16.74 1.38
CA GLN A 325 -17.38 16.74 2.84
C GLN A 325 -17.81 18.13 3.33
N LYS A 326 -18.76 18.17 4.23
CA LYS A 326 -19.23 19.42 4.84
C LYS A 326 -18.13 20.03 5.70
N GLY A 327 -18.00 21.35 5.65
CA GLY A 327 -17.19 22.15 6.56
C GLY A 327 -17.76 22.14 7.99
N SER A 328 -17.01 22.69 8.93
CA SER A 328 -17.49 22.86 10.31
C SER A 328 -18.61 23.87 10.36
N ASP A 329 -19.67 23.58 11.09
CA ASP A 329 -20.79 24.52 11.30
C ASP A 329 -20.35 25.79 12.06
N LEU A 330 -19.25 25.71 12.84
CA LEU A 330 -18.69 26.89 13.53
C LEU A 330 -18.16 27.96 12.56
N TYR A 331 -17.88 27.60 11.32
CA TYR A 331 -17.32 28.46 10.28
C TYR A 331 -18.31 28.70 9.13
N GLY A 332 -19.56 28.28 9.27
CA GLY A 332 -20.62 28.55 8.28
C GLY A 332 -21.12 29.98 8.31
N GLU A 333 -20.95 30.69 9.45
CA GLU A 333 -21.38 32.05 9.64
C GLU A 333 -20.31 32.86 10.41
N LEU A 334 -19.22 33.20 9.71
CA LEU A 334 -18.14 34.01 10.26
C LEU A 334 -18.42 35.49 10.00
N GLU A 335 -18.43 36.29 11.06
CA GLU A 335 -18.53 37.74 10.95
C GLU A 335 -17.14 38.38 10.90
N LEU A 336 -16.86 39.10 9.83
CA LEU A 336 -15.67 39.92 9.67
C LEU A 336 -16.08 41.29 9.06
N ASP A 337 -15.71 42.39 9.71
CA ASP A 337 -15.99 43.76 9.26
C ASP A 337 -17.47 44.01 8.92
N GLY A 338 -18.39 43.39 9.68
CA GLY A 338 -19.84 43.54 9.48
C GLY A 338 -20.42 42.73 8.32
N ASN A 339 -19.65 41.91 7.70
CA ASN A 339 -20.10 40.92 6.68
C ASN A 339 -20.04 39.49 7.22
N THR A 340 -21.02 38.70 6.85
CA THR A 340 -21.06 37.26 7.18
C THR A 340 -20.50 36.44 6.04
N TYR A 341 -19.57 35.51 6.34
CA TYR A 341 -18.91 34.64 5.39
C TYR A 341 -19.10 33.17 5.75
N ASP A 342 -19.26 32.34 4.74
CA ASP A 342 -19.23 30.89 4.86
C ASP A 342 -17.87 30.36 4.30
N LEU A 343 -17.10 29.67 5.11
CA LEU A 343 -15.85 29.03 4.67
C LEU A 343 -16.07 27.86 3.71
N GLY A 344 -17.29 27.39 3.60
CA GLY A 344 -17.69 26.35 2.68
C GLY A 344 -17.23 24.94 3.07
N ASN A 345 -17.38 24.05 2.12
CA ASN A 345 -17.14 22.63 2.21
C ASN A 345 -15.86 22.27 1.44
N THR A 346 -15.49 21.00 1.46
CA THR A 346 -14.40 20.51 0.63
C THR A 346 -14.91 19.53 -0.41
N ILE A 347 -14.34 19.61 -1.60
CA ILE A 347 -14.51 18.59 -2.63
C ILE A 347 -13.15 18.04 -3.04
N GLN A 348 -13.11 16.76 -3.27
CA GLN A 348 -11.93 16.11 -3.81
C GLN A 348 -12.34 15.04 -4.83
N ASN A 349 -11.48 14.84 -5.80
CA ASN A 349 -11.60 13.69 -6.66
C ASN A 349 -10.25 13.03 -6.86
N ALA A 350 -10.30 11.77 -7.30
CA ALA A 350 -9.13 11.05 -7.73
C ALA A 350 -9.49 10.15 -8.92
N ASN A 351 -8.51 9.89 -9.76
CA ASN A 351 -8.62 8.81 -10.71
C ASN A 351 -7.36 7.94 -10.74
N THR A 352 -7.56 6.70 -11.15
CA THR A 352 -6.48 5.76 -11.39
C THR A 352 -6.67 5.12 -12.75
N HIS A 353 -5.63 5.16 -13.57
CA HIS A 353 -5.52 4.45 -14.83
C HIS A 353 -4.50 3.34 -14.68
N ASN A 354 -4.91 2.09 -14.80
CA ASN A 354 -4.02 0.93 -14.77
C ASN A 354 -4.05 0.20 -16.10
N ILE A 355 -2.89 0.02 -16.72
CA ILE A 355 -2.71 -0.77 -17.93
C ILE A 355 -1.79 -1.94 -17.60
N ASN A 356 -2.34 -3.14 -17.63
CA ASN A 356 -1.58 -4.37 -17.41
C ASN A 356 -1.52 -5.15 -18.71
N THR A 357 -0.32 -5.27 -19.28
CA THR A 357 -0.12 -5.98 -20.53
C THR A 357 0.88 -7.09 -20.37
N THR A 358 0.54 -8.29 -20.82
CA THR A 358 1.42 -9.44 -20.86
C THR A 358 1.59 -9.92 -22.29
N PHE A 359 2.84 -10.08 -22.73
CA PHE A 359 3.22 -10.64 -24.01
C PHE A 359 3.71 -12.08 -23.80
N ASP A 360 2.97 -13.06 -24.30
CA ASP A 360 3.37 -14.48 -24.35
C ASP A 360 4.18 -14.72 -25.63
N MET A 361 5.48 -14.54 -25.54
CA MET A 361 6.37 -14.62 -26.69
C MET A 361 6.38 -16.01 -27.35
N ASN A 362 6.08 -17.08 -26.57
CA ASN A 362 5.97 -18.42 -27.15
C ASN A 362 4.81 -18.54 -28.15
N LYS A 363 3.71 -17.79 -27.94
CA LYS A 363 2.63 -17.73 -28.93
C LYS A 363 3.06 -16.99 -30.18
N LEU A 364 3.77 -15.87 -30.04
CA LEU A 364 4.33 -15.12 -31.16
C LEU A 364 5.28 -15.97 -31.98
N TYR A 365 6.22 -16.68 -31.34
CA TYR A 365 7.19 -17.54 -32.01
C TYR A 365 6.51 -18.66 -32.79
N ARG A 366 5.47 -19.27 -32.25
CA ARG A 366 4.64 -20.25 -32.95
C ARG A 366 3.96 -19.65 -34.18
N TYR A 367 3.43 -18.46 -34.05
CA TYR A 367 2.74 -17.75 -35.13
C TYR A 367 3.66 -17.44 -36.30
N ILE A 368 4.88 -16.99 -36.05
CA ILE A 368 5.89 -16.67 -37.10
C ILE A 368 6.71 -17.90 -37.55
N GLY A 369 6.39 -19.10 -37.04
CA GLY A 369 7.05 -20.34 -37.47
C GLY A 369 8.41 -20.62 -36.83
N LEU A 370 8.84 -19.87 -35.83
CA LEU A 370 10.05 -20.12 -35.07
C LEU A 370 9.83 -21.24 -34.03
N VAL A 371 9.65 -22.47 -34.55
CA VAL A 371 9.39 -23.67 -33.75
C VAL A 371 10.53 -24.65 -33.91
N LYS A 372 10.98 -25.27 -32.82
CA LYS A 372 12.00 -26.30 -32.85
C LYS A 372 11.54 -27.52 -33.69
N LYS A 373 12.42 -27.98 -34.53
CA LYS A 373 12.18 -29.22 -35.26
C LYS A 373 12.33 -30.40 -34.32
N PRO A 374 11.39 -31.36 -34.33
CA PRO A 374 11.52 -32.57 -33.50
C PRO A 374 12.73 -33.36 -33.94
N ILE A 375 13.59 -33.71 -32.98
CA ILE A 375 14.70 -34.64 -33.18
C ILE A 375 14.09 -36.04 -33.07
N ALA A 376 14.05 -36.78 -34.18
CA ALA A 376 13.53 -38.12 -34.20
C ALA A 376 14.26 -38.99 -33.16
N ARG A 377 13.56 -39.37 -32.09
CA ARG A 377 14.03 -40.42 -31.20
C ARG A 377 13.80 -41.76 -31.92
N VAL A 378 14.83 -42.42 -32.33
CA VAL A 378 14.73 -43.81 -32.78
C VAL A 378 14.29 -44.62 -31.54
N ARG A 379 12.99 -44.89 -31.44
CA ARG A 379 12.52 -45.94 -30.52
C ARG A 379 12.98 -47.27 -31.12
N ALA A 380 13.93 -47.93 -30.45
CA ALA A 380 14.17 -49.33 -30.70
C ALA A 380 12.86 -50.06 -30.38
N ARG A 381 12.23 -50.54 -31.40
CA ARG A 381 11.05 -51.40 -31.32
C ARG A 381 11.57 -52.78 -30.93
N THR A 382 11.64 -53.10 -29.64
CA THR A 382 11.75 -54.47 -29.15
C THR A 382 10.39 -55.10 -29.28
N THR A 383 10.19 -55.84 -30.32
CA THR A 383 9.09 -56.82 -30.41
C THR A 383 9.57 -58.09 -29.66
N PRO A 384 8.83 -58.53 -28.65
CA PRO A 384 9.18 -59.84 -28.01
C PRO A 384 8.78 -60.98 -28.94
N GLY A 385 9.69 -61.86 -29.31
CA GLY A 385 9.43 -63.18 -29.80
C GLY A 385 9.63 -63.44 -31.30
N THR A 386 10.87 -63.31 -31.83
CA THR A 386 11.30 -64.06 -33.01
C THR A 386 12.81 -64.29 -32.95
N PRO A 387 13.33 -65.49 -33.15
CA PRO A 387 14.77 -65.76 -33.12
C PRO A 387 15.46 -65.19 -34.34
N PRO A 388 16.76 -64.78 -34.24
CA PRO A 388 17.49 -64.16 -35.33
C PRO A 388 17.82 -65.09 -36.48
N ASN A 389 17.40 -64.69 -37.67
CA ASN A 389 17.81 -65.37 -38.90
C ASN A 389 19.12 -64.74 -39.41
N PRO A 390 20.24 -65.51 -39.57
CA PRO A 390 21.53 -64.90 -39.86
C PRO A 390 21.82 -64.93 -41.38
N ALA A 391 21.03 -64.24 -42.18
CA ALA A 391 21.41 -63.91 -43.56
C ALA A 391 20.43 -62.93 -44.16
N GLN A 392 20.73 -61.69 -44.08
CA GLN A 392 20.39 -60.66 -45.10
C GLN A 392 21.10 -59.35 -44.87
N ASN A 393 22.13 -59.18 -45.67
CA ASN A 393 22.69 -58.01 -46.30
C ASN A 393 22.56 -56.59 -45.64
N LYS A 394 23.77 -56.11 -45.38
CA LYS A 394 24.12 -54.69 -45.39
C LYS A 394 23.51 -53.95 -46.59
N THR A 395 22.47 -53.17 -46.38
CA THR A 395 22.25 -51.98 -47.24
C THR A 395 21.22 -51.09 -46.56
N ASN A 396 21.55 -49.79 -46.50
CA ASN A 396 20.74 -48.67 -46.07
C ASN A 396 20.65 -48.43 -44.55
N GLN A 397 21.80 -48.08 -43.95
CA GLN A 397 21.78 -47.12 -42.87
C GLN A 397 21.32 -45.74 -43.42
N PRO A 398 20.20 -45.19 -42.95
CA PRO A 398 19.90 -43.78 -43.25
C PRO A 398 21.00 -42.94 -42.62
N GLN A 399 21.63 -42.15 -43.45
CA GLN A 399 22.75 -41.27 -43.07
C GLN A 399 22.45 -40.40 -41.88
N ILE A 400 23.24 -40.51 -40.82
CA ILE A 400 23.29 -39.67 -39.61
C ILE A 400 23.79 -38.23 -39.91
N LYS A 401 23.66 -37.74 -41.14
CA LYS A 401 24.15 -36.42 -41.54
C LYS A 401 23.33 -35.25 -41.08
N ASN A 402 22.08 -35.42 -40.53
CA ASN A 402 21.19 -34.30 -40.20
C ASN A 402 20.98 -34.04 -38.71
N GLN A 403 21.57 -34.81 -37.81
CA GLN A 403 21.35 -34.55 -36.36
C GLN A 403 22.14 -33.34 -35.82
N SER A 404 23.36 -33.11 -36.34
CA SER A 404 24.18 -31.99 -35.86
C SER A 404 23.65 -30.65 -36.35
N THR A 405 23.21 -30.53 -37.60
CA THR A 405 22.59 -29.34 -38.19
C THR A 405 21.25 -29.04 -37.53
N THR A 406 20.44 -30.06 -37.23
CA THR A 406 19.15 -29.83 -36.54
C THR A 406 19.36 -29.37 -35.08
N LYS A 407 20.39 -29.88 -34.40
CA LYS A 407 20.77 -29.41 -33.05
C LYS A 407 21.26 -27.98 -33.06
N LEU A 408 22.07 -27.61 -34.06
CA LEU A 408 22.62 -26.27 -34.20
C LEU A 408 21.51 -25.26 -34.58
N LEU A 409 20.61 -25.64 -35.49
CA LEU A 409 19.43 -24.84 -35.81
C LEU A 409 18.50 -24.68 -34.60
N ASN A 410 18.24 -25.73 -33.84
CA ASN A 410 17.44 -25.66 -32.64
C ASN A 410 18.08 -24.81 -31.53
N ALA A 411 19.42 -24.83 -31.42
CA ALA A 411 20.15 -23.93 -30.51
C ALA A 411 20.04 -22.46 -30.96
N GLY A 412 20.12 -22.18 -32.27
CA GLY A 412 19.87 -20.85 -32.82
C GLY A 412 18.42 -20.37 -32.52
N ILE A 413 17.45 -21.25 -32.71
CA ILE A 413 16.06 -20.98 -32.37
C ILE A 413 15.91 -20.73 -30.85
N ASP A 414 16.61 -21.47 -29.97
CA ASP A 414 16.58 -21.24 -28.52
C ASP A 414 17.04 -19.82 -28.14
N ILE A 415 18.10 -19.34 -28.80
CA ILE A 415 18.61 -17.97 -28.58
C ILE A 415 17.58 -16.92 -29.08
N LEU A 416 17.06 -17.10 -30.30
CA LEU A 416 16.07 -16.18 -30.88
C LEU A 416 14.74 -16.19 -30.12
N THR A 417 14.38 -17.31 -29.50
CA THR A 417 13.15 -17.49 -28.69
C THR A 417 13.43 -17.44 -27.19
N SER A 418 14.53 -16.81 -26.79
CA SER A 418 14.98 -16.74 -25.41
C SER A 418 14.00 -15.97 -24.51
N ILE A 419 13.39 -14.90 -25.04
CA ILE A 419 12.38 -14.14 -24.31
C ILE A 419 11.10 -14.97 -24.23
N LYS A 420 10.67 -15.33 -23.00
CA LYS A 420 9.47 -16.14 -22.79
C LYS A 420 8.24 -15.31 -22.53
N ARG A 421 8.40 -14.27 -21.73
CA ARG A 421 7.32 -13.42 -21.28
C ARG A 421 7.83 -12.00 -21.06
N ILE A 422 7.04 -11.03 -21.49
CA ILE A 422 7.22 -9.63 -21.14
C ILE A 422 5.95 -9.17 -20.42
N GLN A 423 6.10 -8.44 -19.33
CA GLN A 423 5.01 -7.80 -18.62
C GLN A 423 5.29 -6.30 -18.56
N LEU A 424 4.26 -5.52 -18.84
CA LEU A 424 4.26 -4.08 -18.75
C LEU A 424 3.08 -3.68 -17.87
N ASN A 425 3.37 -3.01 -16.76
CA ASN A 425 2.37 -2.45 -15.87
C ASN A 425 2.58 -0.94 -15.83
N TYR A 426 1.56 -0.19 -16.22
CA TYR A 426 1.52 1.25 -16.11
C TYR A 426 0.38 1.65 -15.19
N SER A 427 0.68 2.47 -14.20
CA SER A 427 -0.31 3.05 -13.29
C SER A 427 -0.12 4.56 -13.24
N GLU A 428 -1.21 5.28 -13.42
CA GLU A 428 -1.27 6.72 -13.26
C GLU A 428 -2.40 7.06 -12.27
N ASN A 429 -2.05 7.72 -11.17
CA ASN A 429 -2.97 8.14 -10.13
C ASN A 429 -2.94 9.66 -10.04
N ASN A 430 -4.10 10.28 -10.18
CA ASN A 430 -4.26 11.71 -10.10
C ASN A 430 -5.31 12.04 -9.04
N GLY A 431 -5.14 13.16 -8.36
CA GLY A 431 -6.09 13.65 -7.36
C GLY A 431 -6.17 15.17 -7.39
N THR A 432 -7.36 15.69 -7.07
CA THR A 432 -7.61 17.12 -6.91
C THR A 432 -8.38 17.35 -5.61
N PHE A 433 -7.94 18.30 -4.82
CA PHE A 433 -8.55 18.76 -3.59
C PHE A 433 -8.86 20.26 -3.71
N LEU A 434 -10.14 20.62 -3.54
CA LEU A 434 -10.60 22.01 -3.60
C LEU A 434 -11.42 22.34 -2.35
N PRO A 435 -10.90 23.16 -1.42
CA PRO A 435 -11.62 23.64 -0.26
C PRO A 435 -12.43 24.90 -0.60
N GLY A 436 -13.27 25.32 0.33
CA GLY A 436 -14.07 26.54 0.20
C GLY A 436 -15.26 26.41 -0.75
N TYR A 437 -15.73 25.20 -1.01
CA TYR A 437 -16.81 24.91 -1.96
C TYR A 437 -18.20 25.08 -1.31
N LEU A 438 -19.05 25.96 -1.84
CA LEU A 438 -20.32 26.35 -1.22
C LEU A 438 -21.52 25.47 -1.59
N GLN A 439 -21.42 24.66 -2.65
CA GLN A 439 -22.56 23.86 -3.10
C GLN A 439 -22.67 22.57 -2.30
N THR A 440 -23.91 22.13 -2.05
CA THR A 440 -24.22 20.85 -1.40
C THR A 440 -24.66 19.80 -2.42
N PRO A 441 -24.36 18.52 -2.20
CA PRO A 441 -24.83 17.43 -3.05
C PRO A 441 -26.31 17.16 -2.82
N GLY A 442 -26.98 16.60 -3.82
CA GLY A 442 -28.32 16.05 -3.65
C GLY A 442 -28.32 14.68 -2.99
N PHE A 443 -29.52 14.20 -2.63
CA PHE A 443 -29.69 12.89 -1.95
C PHE A 443 -29.15 11.69 -2.74
N ILE A 444 -29.29 11.68 -4.07
CA ILE A 444 -28.79 10.60 -4.93
C ILE A 444 -27.30 10.77 -5.29
N GLY A 445 -26.77 11.99 -5.12
CA GLY A 445 -25.43 12.35 -5.54
C GLY A 445 -25.39 13.71 -6.20
N THR A 446 -24.25 14.03 -6.83
CA THR A 446 -24.06 15.31 -7.51
C THR A 446 -23.34 15.14 -8.84
N LEU A 447 -23.64 16.04 -9.79
CA LEU A 447 -22.86 16.22 -11.02
C LEU A 447 -22.14 17.59 -11.04
N LYS A 448 -22.08 18.26 -9.90
CA LYS A 448 -21.37 19.55 -9.75
C LYS A 448 -20.03 19.31 -9.06
N PRO A 449 -18.97 20.04 -9.42
CA PRO A 449 -18.90 21.19 -10.33
C PRO A 449 -18.99 20.83 -11.82
N SER A 450 -18.70 19.61 -12.22
CA SER A 450 -18.94 19.06 -13.55
C SER A 450 -19.11 17.56 -13.50
N ALA A 451 -19.85 16.98 -14.43
CA ALA A 451 -20.02 15.53 -14.53
C ALA A 451 -18.67 14.81 -14.70
N GLY A 452 -17.75 15.37 -15.47
CA GLY A 452 -16.39 14.81 -15.60
C GLY A 452 -15.68 14.73 -14.24
N PHE A 453 -15.72 15.79 -13.47
CA PHE A 453 -15.04 15.85 -12.17
C PHE A 453 -15.64 14.85 -11.16
N THR A 454 -16.96 14.68 -11.15
CA THR A 454 -17.63 13.73 -10.25
C THR A 454 -17.37 12.26 -10.62
N PHE A 455 -16.82 12.00 -11.82
CA PHE A 455 -16.38 10.68 -12.26
C PHE A 455 -14.84 10.57 -12.39
N GLY A 456 -14.09 11.49 -11.77
CA GLY A 456 -12.65 11.40 -11.63
C GLY A 456 -11.83 12.18 -12.67
N SER A 457 -12.46 12.94 -13.60
CA SER A 457 -11.69 13.79 -14.52
C SER A 457 -10.89 14.84 -13.75
N GLN A 458 -9.62 15.02 -14.14
CA GLN A 458 -8.71 16.00 -13.58
C GLN A 458 -8.74 17.35 -14.33
N SER A 459 -9.89 17.68 -14.91
CA SER A 459 -10.07 19.01 -15.51
C SER A 459 -9.99 20.08 -14.44
N ASP A 460 -9.36 21.20 -14.77
CA ASP A 460 -9.29 22.36 -13.87
C ASP A 460 -10.66 22.96 -13.65
N ILE A 461 -11.14 22.85 -12.43
CA ILE A 461 -12.47 23.33 -12.02
C ILE A 461 -12.42 24.65 -11.24
N ARG A 462 -11.22 25.15 -10.86
CA ARG A 462 -11.05 26.32 -9.99
C ARG A 462 -11.76 27.56 -10.54
N TYR A 463 -11.41 27.92 -11.78
CA TYR A 463 -11.95 29.09 -12.46
C TYR A 463 -13.44 28.94 -12.78
N LEU A 464 -13.89 27.73 -13.07
CA LEU A 464 -15.32 27.48 -13.30
C LEU A 464 -16.13 27.66 -12.00
N ALA A 465 -15.65 27.09 -10.90
CA ALA A 465 -16.29 27.17 -9.59
C ALA A 465 -16.32 28.63 -9.08
N ALA A 466 -15.20 29.34 -9.23
CA ALA A 466 -15.15 30.78 -8.86
C ALA A 466 -16.16 31.58 -9.67
N ARG A 467 -16.09 31.55 -11.00
CA ARG A 467 -16.99 32.32 -11.86
C ARG A 467 -18.48 32.10 -11.59
N ARG A 468 -18.84 30.91 -11.09
CA ARG A 468 -20.22 30.57 -10.72
C ARG A 468 -20.59 30.96 -9.29
N GLY A 469 -19.68 31.56 -8.54
CA GLY A 469 -19.90 31.90 -7.12
C GLY A 469 -20.05 30.64 -6.25
N TRP A 470 -19.35 29.54 -6.59
CA TRP A 470 -19.37 28.30 -5.82
C TRP A 470 -18.20 28.16 -4.87
N LEU A 471 -17.33 29.16 -4.79
CA LEU A 471 -16.23 29.22 -3.84
C LEU A 471 -16.43 30.36 -2.84
N THR A 472 -15.93 30.18 -1.63
CA THR A 472 -15.93 31.18 -0.60
C THR A 472 -15.19 32.44 -1.03
N VAL A 473 -15.72 33.60 -0.64
CA VAL A 473 -15.10 34.94 -0.85
C VAL A 473 -14.47 35.48 0.43
N PHE A 474 -14.26 34.62 1.45
CA PHE A 474 -13.64 35.02 2.70
C PHE A 474 -12.22 35.56 2.44
N PRO A 475 -11.91 36.84 2.82
CA PRO A 475 -10.65 37.50 2.46
C PRO A 475 -9.40 36.82 3.06
N GLU A 476 -9.54 36.23 4.25
CA GLU A 476 -8.46 35.57 4.98
C GLU A 476 -8.47 34.04 4.79
N PHE A 477 -9.04 33.54 3.69
CA PHE A 477 -9.09 32.14 3.40
C PHE A 477 -7.67 31.56 3.18
N ASN A 478 -7.28 30.58 3.99
CA ASN A 478 -5.90 30.06 4.05
C ASN A 478 -5.77 28.56 3.76
N GLN A 479 -6.85 27.90 3.35
CA GLN A 479 -6.76 26.52 2.90
C GLN A 479 -6.24 26.44 1.47
N GLN A 480 -5.45 25.42 1.19
CA GLN A 480 -4.79 25.26 -0.09
C GLN A 480 -5.59 24.38 -1.05
N PHE A 481 -5.68 24.81 -2.29
CA PHE A 481 -5.97 23.91 -3.39
C PHE A 481 -4.77 23.00 -3.61
N ALA A 482 -5.02 21.72 -3.91
CA ALA A 482 -3.96 20.77 -4.17
C ALA A 482 -4.30 19.82 -5.32
N THR A 483 -3.28 19.45 -6.10
CA THR A 483 -3.37 18.33 -7.04
C THR A 483 -2.19 17.39 -6.84
N THR A 484 -2.43 16.11 -7.02
CA THR A 484 -1.41 15.07 -6.98
C THR A 484 -1.36 14.31 -8.30
N ASN A 485 -0.17 13.97 -8.75
CA ASN A 485 0.03 13.12 -9.92
C ASN A 485 1.12 12.08 -9.61
N THR A 486 0.80 10.81 -9.74
CA THR A 486 1.75 9.72 -9.57
C THR A 486 1.74 8.86 -10.81
N LYS A 487 2.91 8.66 -11.42
CA LYS A 487 3.09 7.80 -12.60
C LYS A 487 4.08 6.70 -12.26
N GLN A 488 3.68 5.46 -12.48
CA GLN A 488 4.52 4.30 -12.27
C GLN A 488 4.51 3.43 -13.52
N LEU A 489 5.69 3.06 -13.98
CA LEU A 489 5.91 2.14 -15.08
C LEU A 489 6.83 1.02 -14.61
N ASP A 490 6.34 -0.21 -14.65
CA ASP A 490 7.12 -1.41 -14.37
C ASP A 490 7.14 -2.30 -15.61
N VAL A 491 8.33 -2.66 -16.03
CA VAL A 491 8.57 -3.54 -17.17
C VAL A 491 9.40 -4.72 -16.70
N SER A 492 8.94 -5.92 -16.95
CA SER A 492 9.70 -7.13 -16.64
C SER A 492 9.73 -8.09 -17.83
N ALA A 493 10.84 -8.81 -17.97
CA ALA A 493 11.00 -9.83 -18.99
C ALA A 493 11.76 -11.04 -18.42
N SER A 494 11.31 -12.24 -18.76
CA SER A 494 12.00 -13.47 -18.41
C SER A 494 12.60 -14.10 -19.66
N LEU A 495 13.90 -14.38 -19.60
CA LEU A 495 14.70 -14.90 -20.72
C LEU A 495 15.31 -16.23 -20.33
N GLU A 496 15.32 -17.16 -21.29
CA GLU A 496 16.03 -18.45 -21.22
C GLU A 496 16.85 -18.66 -22.49
N PRO A 497 18.02 -17.98 -22.61
CA PRO A 497 18.83 -18.05 -23.84
C PRO A 497 19.36 -19.46 -24.14
N VAL A 498 19.70 -20.18 -23.09
CA VAL A 498 20.08 -21.57 -23.12
C VAL A 498 19.40 -22.33 -22.00
N ARG A 499 19.27 -23.63 -22.13
CA ARG A 499 18.65 -24.45 -21.08
C ARG A 499 19.37 -24.29 -19.75
N ASP A 500 18.61 -24.11 -18.67
CA ASP A 500 19.09 -23.95 -17.30
C ASP A 500 19.79 -22.59 -17.02
N LEU A 501 19.75 -21.64 -17.95
CA LEU A 501 20.11 -20.24 -17.72
C LEU A 501 18.84 -19.40 -17.73
N LYS A 502 18.42 -18.92 -16.58
CA LYS A 502 17.30 -18.01 -16.42
C LYS A 502 17.82 -16.59 -16.16
N ILE A 503 17.30 -15.62 -16.87
CA ILE A 503 17.59 -14.21 -16.69
C ILE A 503 16.24 -13.49 -16.55
N ASP A 504 16.03 -12.87 -15.42
CA ASP A 504 14.88 -12.00 -15.19
C ASP A 504 15.34 -10.55 -15.26
N LEU A 505 14.71 -9.76 -16.12
CA LEU A 505 14.94 -8.33 -16.30
C LEU A 505 13.80 -7.56 -15.65
N VAL A 506 14.12 -6.48 -14.94
CA VAL A 506 13.14 -5.60 -14.30
C VAL A 506 13.55 -4.15 -14.46
N GLY A 507 12.70 -3.33 -15.07
CA GLY A 507 12.84 -1.90 -15.17
C GLY A 507 11.67 -1.19 -14.50
N SER A 508 11.94 -0.16 -13.70
CA SER A 508 10.92 0.62 -13.04
C SER A 508 11.16 2.11 -13.19
N ARG A 509 10.08 2.88 -13.26
CA ARG A 509 10.08 4.33 -13.24
C ARG A 509 8.91 4.81 -12.40
N THR A 510 9.19 5.68 -11.44
CA THR A 510 8.18 6.33 -10.61
C THR A 510 8.37 7.84 -10.67
N TYR A 511 7.30 8.56 -10.86
CA TYR A 511 7.23 10.01 -10.80
C TYR A 511 6.07 10.38 -9.88
N TYR A 512 6.34 11.21 -8.89
CA TYR A 512 5.34 11.77 -7.99
C TYR A 512 5.47 13.28 -8.00
N GLU A 513 4.35 13.96 -8.16
CA GLU A 513 4.23 15.39 -8.11
C GLU A 513 3.01 15.78 -7.27
N ASN A 514 3.19 16.76 -6.42
CA ASN A 514 2.12 17.42 -5.68
C ASN A 514 2.22 18.93 -5.94
N TYR A 515 1.14 19.49 -6.43
CA TYR A 515 0.97 20.92 -6.64
C TYR A 515 0.04 21.47 -5.57
N THR A 516 0.41 22.57 -4.94
CA THR A 516 -0.40 23.27 -3.96
C THR A 516 -0.38 24.76 -4.24
N GLU A 517 -1.49 25.44 -3.96
CA GLU A 517 -1.55 26.90 -4.00
C GLU A 517 -2.53 27.43 -2.95
N ASN A 518 -2.20 28.54 -2.32
CA ASN A 518 -3.18 29.37 -1.66
C ASN A 518 -3.95 30.13 -2.73
N PHE A 519 -5.20 30.43 -2.47
CA PHE A 519 -6.02 31.17 -3.42
C PHE A 519 -6.99 32.10 -2.70
N ARG A 520 -7.47 33.07 -3.45
CA ARG A 520 -8.54 33.98 -3.03
C ARG A 520 -9.55 34.16 -4.16
N VAL A 521 -10.79 34.38 -3.83
CA VAL A 521 -11.81 34.74 -4.81
C VAL A 521 -12.22 36.20 -4.58
N ASN A 522 -11.94 37.01 -5.58
CA ASN A 522 -12.31 38.43 -5.57
C ASN A 522 -13.72 38.60 -6.13
N ALA A 523 -14.63 39.19 -5.32
CA ALA A 523 -15.99 39.47 -5.74
C ALA A 523 -16.14 40.97 -6.07
N THR A 524 -16.52 41.26 -7.33
CA THR A 524 -16.80 42.63 -7.78
C THR A 524 -18.21 42.65 -8.37
N GLY A 525 -19.19 43.08 -7.54
CA GLY A 525 -20.60 42.99 -7.91
C GLY A 525 -21.06 41.53 -8.11
N SER A 526 -21.45 41.17 -9.30
CA SER A 526 -21.87 39.78 -9.66
C SER A 526 -20.74 38.95 -10.31
N THR A 527 -19.53 39.48 -10.37
CA THR A 527 -18.39 38.82 -10.99
C THR A 527 -17.47 38.26 -9.94
N TYR A 528 -17.08 37.01 -10.09
CA TYR A 528 -16.16 36.29 -9.20
C TYR A 528 -14.93 35.86 -9.96
N GLU A 529 -13.76 36.24 -9.48
CA GLU A 529 -12.47 35.93 -10.11
C GLU A 529 -11.57 35.18 -9.17
N TYR A 530 -11.00 34.08 -9.67
CA TYR A 530 -10.05 33.23 -8.93
C TYR A 530 -8.64 33.82 -9.06
N GLU A 531 -7.99 34.05 -7.96
CA GLU A 531 -6.60 34.53 -7.88
C GLU A 531 -5.74 33.48 -7.18
N ALA A 532 -4.77 32.93 -7.91
CA ALA A 532 -3.74 32.04 -7.34
C ALA A 532 -2.65 32.88 -6.67
N LEU A 533 -2.31 32.60 -5.42
CA LEU A 533 -1.39 33.42 -4.65
C LEU A 533 0.03 32.85 -4.64
N THR A 534 0.24 31.63 -4.19
CA THR A 534 1.57 31.04 -3.98
C THR A 534 1.61 29.63 -4.54
N PRO A 535 1.72 29.47 -5.88
CA PRO A 535 1.81 28.14 -6.47
C PRO A 535 3.12 27.48 -6.10
N ASN A 536 3.06 26.25 -5.63
CA ASN A 536 4.23 25.45 -5.28
C ASN A 536 4.04 24.00 -5.73
N THR A 537 5.03 23.49 -6.45
CA THR A 537 5.09 22.07 -6.87
C THR A 537 6.22 21.41 -6.14
N PHE A 538 6.01 20.21 -5.60
CA PHE A 538 7.07 19.38 -5.05
C PHE A 538 6.82 17.91 -5.37
N GLY A 539 7.89 17.11 -5.34
CA GLY A 539 7.76 15.72 -5.66
C GLY A 539 9.05 14.94 -5.55
N ASN A 540 9.02 13.73 -6.06
CA ASN A 540 10.17 12.84 -6.15
C ASN A 540 10.15 12.05 -7.46
N PHE A 541 11.31 11.51 -7.81
CA PHE A 541 11.49 10.74 -9.04
C PHE A 541 12.45 9.60 -8.80
N ASN A 542 12.14 8.43 -9.35
CA ASN A 542 13.01 7.27 -9.32
C ASN A 542 12.94 6.52 -10.64
N ILE A 543 14.09 6.06 -11.14
CA ILE A 543 14.15 5.26 -12.36
C ILE A 543 15.31 4.27 -12.30
N SER A 544 15.07 3.05 -12.76
CA SER A 544 16.15 2.09 -12.96
C SER A 544 17.10 2.54 -14.07
N THR A 545 18.40 2.42 -13.81
CA THR A 545 19.46 2.90 -14.69
C THR A 545 20.62 1.90 -14.80
N LEU A 546 21.69 2.26 -15.48
CA LEU A 546 22.87 1.41 -15.61
C LEU A 546 24.11 2.20 -15.24
N LEU A 547 24.83 1.76 -14.19
CA LEU A 547 26.07 2.36 -13.68
C LEU A 547 27.28 1.43 -13.76
N ILE A 548 27.11 0.23 -14.31
CA ILE A 548 28.10 -0.87 -14.30
C ILE A 548 29.46 -0.47 -14.86
N LYS A 549 29.52 0.52 -15.77
CA LYS A 549 30.78 0.98 -16.37
C LYS A 549 31.77 1.56 -15.36
N THR A 550 31.24 2.15 -14.29
CA THR A 550 32.04 2.76 -13.24
C THR A 550 32.02 1.97 -11.92
N ALA A 551 31.34 0.81 -11.89
CA ALA A 551 31.16 -0.03 -10.71
C ALA A 551 32.46 -0.51 -10.07
N PHE A 552 33.50 -0.70 -10.89
CA PHE A 552 34.81 -1.22 -10.50
C PHE A 552 35.95 -0.23 -10.75
N SER A 553 35.62 1.04 -11.09
CA SER A 553 36.62 2.10 -11.17
C SER A 553 37.22 2.39 -9.80
N LYS A 554 38.45 2.88 -9.79
CA LYS A 554 39.11 3.27 -8.55
C LYS A 554 38.34 4.40 -7.89
N SER A 555 38.02 4.21 -6.60
CA SER A 555 37.38 5.23 -5.78
C SER A 555 37.77 4.98 -4.32
N ASP A 556 38.69 5.80 -3.81
CA ASP A 556 39.16 5.78 -2.44
C ASP A 556 39.25 7.22 -1.90
N GLU A 557 39.78 7.41 -0.69
CA GLU A 557 39.97 8.71 -0.08
C GLU A 557 40.93 9.62 -0.85
N ASN A 558 41.88 9.04 -1.57
CA ASN A 558 42.92 9.80 -2.28
C ASN A 558 42.51 10.17 -3.71
N SER A 559 41.78 9.29 -4.39
CA SER A 559 41.40 9.51 -5.78
C SER A 559 40.09 8.78 -6.16
N SER A 560 39.36 9.36 -7.11
CA SER A 560 38.21 8.72 -7.74
C SER A 560 38.14 9.14 -9.20
N ASP A 561 38.27 8.15 -10.11
CA ASP A 561 38.24 8.41 -11.57
C ASP A 561 36.90 9.05 -11.96
N ALA A 562 35.80 8.48 -11.52
CA ALA A 562 34.45 9.00 -11.83
C ALA A 562 34.22 10.41 -11.28
N PHE A 563 34.80 10.74 -10.09
CA PHE A 563 34.69 12.08 -9.53
C PHE A 563 35.52 13.10 -10.33
N ASN A 564 36.70 12.70 -10.79
CA ASN A 564 37.52 13.56 -11.67
C ASN A 564 36.84 13.82 -13.01
N ASP A 565 36.23 12.77 -13.60
CA ASP A 565 35.41 12.91 -14.80
C ASP A 565 34.22 13.83 -14.58
N PHE A 566 33.57 13.74 -13.41
CA PHE A 566 32.47 14.62 -13.05
C PHE A 566 32.92 16.10 -13.03
N ARG A 567 34.06 16.38 -12.39
CA ARG A 567 34.60 17.73 -12.36
C ARG A 567 34.92 18.26 -13.76
N ALA A 568 35.54 17.44 -14.63
CA ALA A 568 35.88 17.80 -16.02
C ALA A 568 34.61 17.99 -16.88
N ASN A 569 33.61 17.16 -16.72
CA ASN A 569 32.38 17.21 -17.48
C ASN A 569 31.57 18.48 -17.23
N ARG A 570 31.74 19.16 -16.10
CA ARG A 570 31.01 20.41 -15.79
C ARG A 570 31.22 21.47 -16.84
N LEU A 571 32.45 21.70 -17.29
CA LEU A 571 32.75 22.70 -18.31
C LEU A 571 32.15 22.35 -19.67
N ILE A 572 32.18 21.05 -20.04
CA ILE A 572 31.57 20.58 -21.30
C ILE A 572 30.06 20.82 -21.29
N ILE A 573 29.40 20.47 -20.18
CA ILE A 573 27.95 20.69 -20.01
C ILE A 573 27.61 22.18 -20.01
N ALA A 574 28.34 23.00 -19.25
CA ALA A 574 28.12 24.45 -19.19
C ALA A 574 28.16 25.10 -20.59
N ARG A 575 29.14 24.74 -21.40
CA ARG A 575 29.23 25.23 -22.79
C ARG A 575 28.07 24.78 -23.67
N ARG A 576 27.62 23.52 -23.52
CA ARG A 576 26.45 23.00 -24.24
C ARG A 576 25.17 23.74 -23.83
N LEU A 577 25.01 24.01 -22.54
CA LEU A 577 23.85 24.75 -22.05
C LEU A 577 23.84 26.18 -22.56
N ALA A 578 24.99 26.85 -22.51
CA ALA A 578 25.14 28.20 -23.06
C ALA A 578 24.79 28.25 -24.57
N GLN A 579 25.34 27.32 -25.37
CA GLN A 579 25.02 27.21 -26.80
C GLN A 579 23.53 26.96 -27.07
N ASN A 580 22.94 26.03 -26.33
CA ASN A 580 21.53 25.67 -26.50
C ASN A 580 20.59 26.84 -26.14
N ASN A 581 21.02 27.72 -25.26
CA ASN A 581 20.24 28.87 -24.79
C ASN A 581 20.65 30.19 -25.44
N GLY A 582 21.52 30.15 -26.46
CA GLY A 582 21.92 31.33 -27.23
C GLY A 582 22.86 32.28 -26.50
N ALA A 583 23.44 31.86 -25.36
CA ALA A 583 24.46 32.66 -24.64
C ALA A 583 25.84 32.55 -25.28
N ASP A 584 26.67 33.60 -25.16
CA ASP A 584 28.03 33.56 -25.65
C ASP A 584 28.91 32.64 -24.80
N VAL A 585 29.41 31.57 -25.39
CA VAL A 585 30.30 30.60 -24.75
C VAL A 585 31.67 31.16 -24.37
N ASN A 586 32.06 32.29 -24.95
CA ASN A 586 33.33 32.95 -24.68
C ASN A 586 33.24 34.02 -23.59
N ASP A 587 32.03 34.46 -23.25
CA ASP A 587 31.83 35.34 -22.11
C ASP A 587 31.82 34.49 -20.81
N VAL A 588 33.01 34.37 -20.20
CA VAL A 588 33.25 33.47 -19.10
C VAL A 588 33.39 34.18 -17.75
N ASP A 589 33.09 33.46 -16.67
CA ASP A 589 33.37 33.87 -15.31
C ASP A 589 34.87 33.70 -14.93
N ALA A 590 35.25 34.07 -13.72
CA ALA A 590 36.61 33.92 -13.20
C ALA A 590 37.12 32.47 -13.18
N ASN A 591 36.25 31.48 -13.27
CA ASN A 591 36.59 30.05 -13.29
C ASN A 591 36.62 29.47 -14.72
N GLY A 592 36.38 30.30 -15.76
CA GLY A 592 36.36 29.90 -17.17
C GLY A 592 35.04 29.23 -17.60
N PHE A 593 33.97 29.35 -16.83
CA PHE A 593 32.63 28.86 -17.21
C PHE A 593 31.83 29.99 -17.90
N PRO A 594 30.99 29.65 -18.89
CA PRO A 594 30.11 30.62 -19.50
C PRO A 594 29.22 31.31 -18.44
N LYS A 595 29.09 32.61 -18.47
CA LYS A 595 28.26 33.37 -17.54
C LYS A 595 26.81 32.87 -17.54
N GLY A 596 26.24 32.73 -16.38
CA GLY A 596 24.91 32.11 -16.17
C GLY A 596 24.92 30.60 -16.02
N PHE A 597 26.02 29.92 -16.33
CA PHE A 597 26.19 28.46 -16.19
C PHE A 597 27.51 28.13 -15.49
N GLY A 598 27.65 28.65 -14.27
CA GLY A 598 28.84 28.44 -13.43
C GLY A 598 29.04 27.01 -12.97
N LYS A 599 30.22 26.73 -12.43
CA LYS A 599 30.71 25.40 -12.05
C LYS A 599 29.76 24.67 -11.04
N ASN A 600 29.01 25.40 -10.22
CA ASN A 600 28.13 24.91 -9.18
C ASN A 600 26.64 25.10 -9.51
N SER A 601 26.31 25.59 -10.72
CA SER A 601 24.94 25.65 -11.17
C SER A 601 24.30 24.27 -11.20
N GLN A 602 23.12 24.12 -10.60
CA GLN A 602 22.35 22.86 -10.60
C GLN A 602 22.15 22.29 -12.02
N ALA A 603 21.88 23.19 -12.99
CA ALA A 603 21.72 22.82 -14.40
C ALA A 603 22.98 22.19 -15.00
N VAL A 604 24.16 22.57 -14.50
CA VAL A 604 25.47 22.04 -14.93
C VAL A 604 25.82 20.76 -14.15
N LEU A 605 25.65 20.79 -12.84
CA LEU A 605 26.05 19.69 -11.96
C LEU A 605 25.31 18.38 -12.25
N LEU A 606 23.98 18.43 -12.43
CA LEU A 606 23.17 17.25 -12.61
C LEU A 606 23.54 16.44 -13.86
N PRO A 607 23.59 16.99 -15.08
CA PRO A 607 23.98 16.22 -16.25
C PRO A 607 25.46 15.79 -16.24
N ALA A 608 26.36 16.61 -15.65
CA ALA A 608 27.76 16.24 -15.51
C ALA A 608 27.95 15.05 -14.57
N PHE A 609 27.24 15.02 -13.47
CA PHE A 609 27.20 13.91 -12.52
C PHE A 609 26.67 12.62 -13.17
N LEU A 610 25.52 12.71 -13.85
CA LEU A 610 24.96 11.57 -14.56
C LEU A 610 25.88 11.04 -15.67
N ALA A 611 26.55 11.93 -16.42
CA ALA A 611 27.49 11.51 -17.45
C ALA A 611 28.68 10.74 -16.87
N ALA A 612 29.31 11.27 -15.81
CA ALA A 612 30.46 10.66 -15.18
C ALA A 612 30.16 9.27 -14.62
N TYR A 613 29.13 9.18 -13.78
CA TYR A 613 28.83 7.94 -13.07
C TYR A 613 28.12 6.87 -13.89
N SER A 614 27.43 7.25 -14.99
CA SER A 614 26.88 6.26 -15.94
C SER A 614 27.89 5.89 -17.06
N GLY A 615 29.06 6.55 -17.13
CA GLY A 615 30.05 6.38 -18.18
C GLY A 615 29.52 6.78 -19.54
N GLN A 616 28.66 7.80 -19.62
CA GLN A 616 28.17 8.43 -20.85
C GLN A 616 29.03 9.62 -21.22
N ASP A 617 29.14 9.88 -22.52
CA ASP A 617 29.80 11.07 -23.00
C ASP A 617 29.03 12.34 -22.59
N ALA A 618 29.66 13.29 -21.90
CA ALA A 618 29.09 14.56 -21.51
C ALA A 618 28.54 15.38 -22.66
N ARG A 619 29.07 15.17 -23.90
CA ARG A 619 28.57 15.84 -25.12
C ARG A 619 27.22 15.29 -25.58
N LYS A 620 26.83 14.07 -25.15
CA LYS A 620 25.64 13.37 -25.63
C LYS A 620 24.60 13.14 -24.53
N VAL A 621 24.98 13.24 -23.26
CA VAL A 621 24.04 13.01 -22.12
C VAL A 621 22.85 13.96 -22.23
N LYS A 622 21.66 13.48 -21.90
CA LYS A 622 20.47 14.33 -21.79
C LYS A 622 20.64 15.32 -20.65
N THR A 623 20.30 16.58 -20.86
CA THR A 623 20.38 17.64 -19.85
C THR A 623 19.15 17.68 -18.94
N THR A 624 18.05 17.03 -19.33
CA THR A 624 16.83 16.97 -18.53
C THR A 624 17.00 16.06 -17.30
N ALA A 625 16.44 16.45 -16.18
CA ALA A 625 16.50 15.70 -14.92
C ALA A 625 15.67 14.41 -14.97
N PHE A 626 14.46 14.50 -15.51
CA PHE A 626 13.52 13.39 -15.56
C PHE A 626 13.74 12.52 -16.80
N ARG A 627 14.09 11.26 -16.59
CA ARG A 627 14.31 10.27 -17.67
C ARG A 627 13.00 9.55 -17.98
N ASP A 628 12.80 9.17 -19.27
CA ASP A 628 11.53 8.57 -19.71
C ASP A 628 11.57 7.04 -19.73
N VAL A 629 12.70 6.46 -20.11
CA VAL A 629 12.84 5.02 -20.36
C VAL A 629 13.68 4.35 -19.27
N PRO A 630 13.12 3.43 -18.48
CA PRO A 630 13.89 2.67 -17.51
C PRO A 630 14.83 1.69 -18.20
N ILE A 631 16.07 1.63 -17.72
CA ILE A 631 17.04 0.61 -18.17
C ILE A 631 16.89 -0.59 -17.23
N PRO A 632 16.70 -1.82 -17.74
CA PRO A 632 16.40 -2.93 -16.89
C PRO A 632 17.60 -3.38 -16.04
N ASN A 633 17.33 -3.65 -14.80
CA ASN A 633 18.12 -4.43 -13.87
C ASN A 633 17.94 -5.93 -14.17
N TRP A 634 18.80 -6.81 -13.65
CA TRP A 634 18.71 -8.23 -13.95
C TRP A 634 19.10 -9.13 -12.79
N ASP A 635 18.48 -10.32 -12.77
CA ASP A 635 18.83 -11.44 -11.93
C ASP A 635 19.11 -12.66 -12.84
N LEU A 636 20.28 -13.27 -12.70
CA LEU A 636 20.73 -14.38 -13.50
C LEU A 636 20.91 -15.62 -12.60
N LYS A 637 20.36 -16.76 -13.03
CA LYS A 637 20.54 -18.04 -12.37
C LYS A 637 20.90 -19.12 -13.37
N TYR A 638 22.01 -19.81 -13.11
CA TYR A 638 22.50 -20.91 -13.97
C TYR A 638 22.63 -22.21 -13.17
N THR A 639 22.00 -23.27 -13.65
CA THR A 639 22.03 -24.61 -13.05
C THR A 639 22.56 -25.67 -13.99
N GLY A 640 22.99 -25.27 -15.17
CA GLY A 640 23.40 -26.19 -16.28
C GLY A 640 24.63 -26.99 -16.02
N PHE A 641 25.46 -26.65 -15.03
CA PHE A 641 26.61 -27.44 -14.62
C PHE A 641 26.23 -28.89 -14.26
N MET A 642 25.03 -29.08 -13.74
CA MET A 642 24.50 -30.41 -13.39
C MET A 642 24.34 -31.39 -14.57
N LYS A 643 24.52 -30.94 -15.82
CA LYS A 643 24.53 -31.79 -17.00
C LYS A 643 25.82 -32.59 -17.16
N TYR A 644 26.92 -32.08 -16.64
CA TYR A 644 28.22 -32.71 -16.76
C TYR A 644 28.36 -33.87 -15.76
N ALA A 645 28.96 -34.96 -16.21
CA ALA A 645 29.08 -36.20 -15.42
C ALA A 645 29.80 -35.98 -14.07
N TRP A 646 30.85 -35.16 -14.08
CA TRP A 646 31.60 -34.82 -12.87
C TRP A 646 30.74 -34.13 -11.81
N PHE A 647 29.90 -33.15 -12.23
CA PHE A 647 28.98 -32.44 -11.31
C PHE A 647 27.91 -33.39 -10.78
N LYS A 648 27.29 -34.23 -11.62
CA LYS A 648 26.31 -35.23 -11.20
C LYS A 648 26.85 -36.24 -10.20
N LYS A 649 28.14 -36.63 -10.35
CA LYS A 649 28.78 -37.59 -9.45
C LYS A 649 29.01 -37.02 -8.06
N ASN A 650 29.39 -35.74 -7.98
CA ASN A 650 29.82 -35.10 -6.74
C ASN A 650 28.73 -34.29 -6.04
N PHE A 651 27.76 -33.72 -6.76
CA PHE A 651 26.74 -32.83 -6.24
C PHE A 651 25.34 -33.36 -6.50
N LYS A 652 24.44 -33.10 -5.56
CA LYS A 652 22.98 -33.22 -5.75
C LYS A 652 22.41 -31.99 -6.45
N ARG A 653 22.94 -30.82 -6.12
CA ARG A 653 22.53 -29.52 -6.66
C ARG A 653 23.74 -28.61 -6.76
N PHE A 654 23.79 -27.84 -7.84
CA PHE A 654 24.78 -26.80 -8.04
C PHE A 654 24.12 -25.64 -8.77
N SER A 655 24.23 -24.41 -8.25
CA SER A 655 23.70 -23.23 -8.88
C SER A 655 24.66 -22.05 -8.78
N LEU A 656 24.69 -21.24 -9.82
CA LEU A 656 25.38 -19.95 -9.88
C LEU A 656 24.31 -18.86 -10.02
N THR A 657 24.41 -17.82 -9.20
CA THR A 657 23.49 -16.68 -9.22
C THR A 657 24.26 -15.37 -9.29
N HIS A 658 23.75 -14.42 -10.06
CA HIS A 658 24.26 -13.06 -10.18
C HIS A 658 23.07 -12.11 -10.27
N GLY A 659 23.09 -11.01 -9.52
CA GLY A 659 22.04 -9.98 -9.53
C GLY A 659 22.65 -8.60 -9.61
N TYR A 660 22.06 -7.75 -10.44
CA TYR A 660 22.44 -6.35 -10.62
C TYR A 660 21.22 -5.45 -10.51
N ARG A 661 21.30 -4.43 -9.68
CA ARG A 661 20.28 -3.39 -9.53
C ARG A 661 20.93 -2.03 -9.45
N SER A 662 20.35 -1.06 -10.15
CA SER A 662 20.80 0.29 -10.11
C SER A 662 19.66 1.26 -10.34
N THR A 663 19.64 2.35 -9.57
CA THR A 663 18.59 3.36 -9.63
C THR A 663 19.18 4.77 -9.61
N TYR A 664 18.51 5.66 -10.32
CA TYR A 664 18.68 7.10 -10.24
C TYR A 664 17.44 7.68 -9.55
N THR A 665 17.66 8.42 -8.46
CA THR A 665 16.58 8.97 -7.63
C THR A 665 16.80 10.46 -7.43
N ILE A 666 15.76 11.25 -7.65
CA ILE A 666 15.62 12.62 -7.14
C ILE A 666 14.77 12.52 -5.89
N ASN A 667 15.39 12.70 -4.71
CA ASN A 667 14.68 12.50 -3.44
C ASN A 667 13.57 13.52 -3.24
N GLN A 668 13.86 14.76 -3.59
CA GLN A 668 12.90 15.85 -3.55
C GLN A 668 13.23 16.87 -4.63
N PHE A 669 12.21 17.27 -5.36
CA PHE A 669 12.24 18.47 -6.19
C PHE A 669 11.12 19.41 -5.77
N GLN A 670 11.30 20.70 -5.99
CA GLN A 670 10.29 21.73 -5.66
C GLN A 670 10.38 22.90 -6.64
N SER A 671 9.28 23.63 -6.78
CA SER A 671 9.28 24.89 -7.52
C SER A 671 10.23 25.88 -6.89
N ASN A 672 10.91 26.64 -7.71
CA ASN A 672 11.67 27.80 -7.27
C ASN A 672 10.74 29.01 -7.24
N LEU A 673 10.34 29.44 -6.05
CA LEU A 673 9.43 30.57 -5.89
C LEU A 673 10.04 31.91 -6.34
N ASP A 674 11.38 31.98 -6.43
CA ASP A 674 12.12 33.15 -6.91
C ASP A 674 12.41 33.08 -8.41
N TYR A 675 11.88 32.08 -9.11
CA TYR A 675 12.12 31.90 -10.55
C TYR A 675 11.28 32.88 -11.36
N ALA A 676 11.96 33.75 -12.09
CA ALA A 676 11.36 34.55 -13.16
C ALA A 676 11.85 34.02 -14.51
N SER A 677 10.92 33.68 -15.41
CA SER A 677 11.28 33.21 -16.74
C SER A 677 12.06 34.27 -17.51
N PRO A 678 13.30 34.00 -17.99
CA PRO A 678 14.05 35.00 -18.73
C PRO A 678 13.34 35.36 -20.05
N ASN A 679 13.24 36.64 -20.32
CA ASN A 679 12.69 37.11 -21.59
C ASN A 679 13.82 36.98 -22.66
N PHE A 680 13.80 35.93 -23.46
CA PHE A 680 14.83 35.57 -24.44
C PHE A 680 15.16 36.66 -25.47
N SER A 681 14.26 37.61 -25.68
CA SER A 681 14.47 38.66 -26.69
C SER A 681 15.24 39.85 -26.16
N LEU A 682 15.33 40.06 -24.84
CA LEU A 682 15.85 41.31 -24.27
C LEU A 682 16.85 41.13 -23.12
N ASP A 683 16.76 40.06 -22.31
CA ASP A 683 17.39 40.03 -20.99
C ASP A 683 18.21 38.76 -20.65
N TYR A 684 18.56 37.95 -21.64
CA TYR A 684 19.36 36.73 -21.38
C TYR A 684 20.75 37.06 -20.79
N ASP A 685 21.29 38.23 -21.11
CA ASP A 685 22.54 38.77 -20.54
C ASP A 685 22.33 39.64 -19.29
N SER A 686 21.08 39.82 -18.84
CA SER A 686 20.79 40.70 -17.73
C SER A 686 21.40 40.16 -16.44
N GLN A 687 21.92 41.08 -15.64
CA GLN A 687 22.42 40.83 -14.28
C GLN A 687 21.32 41.00 -13.21
N LEU A 688 20.06 41.05 -13.64
CA LEU A 688 18.93 41.29 -12.74
C LEU A 688 18.78 40.14 -11.72
N PRO A 689 18.57 40.44 -10.43
CA PRO A 689 18.42 39.42 -9.38
C PRO A 689 17.22 38.49 -9.59
N GLU A 690 16.24 38.90 -10.36
CA GLU A 690 15.05 38.09 -10.69
C GLU A 690 15.40 36.90 -11.59
N VAL A 691 16.42 37.05 -12.48
CA VAL A 691 16.83 36.05 -13.47
C VAL A 691 18.02 35.24 -13.01
N LYS A 692 18.97 35.85 -12.28
CA LYS A 692 20.22 35.24 -11.82
C LYS A 692 20.27 35.17 -10.29
N ASP A 693 20.93 34.15 -9.80
CA ASP A 693 21.21 33.98 -8.38
C ASP A 693 22.41 34.85 -7.95
N GLN A 694 22.73 34.83 -6.64
CA GLN A 694 23.86 35.60 -6.08
C GLN A 694 25.23 35.17 -6.65
N SER A 695 25.35 33.99 -7.22
CA SER A 695 26.55 33.46 -7.88
C SER A 695 26.60 33.79 -9.37
N GLY A 696 25.62 34.54 -9.90
CA GLY A 696 25.48 34.91 -11.30
C GLY A 696 25.01 33.81 -12.23
N ASN A 697 24.46 32.69 -11.71
CA ASN A 697 23.88 31.63 -12.50
C ASN A 697 22.39 31.93 -12.77
N TYR A 698 21.89 31.48 -13.93
CA TYR A 698 20.47 31.49 -14.20
C TYR A 698 19.72 30.63 -13.19
N LYS A 699 18.65 31.18 -12.62
CA LYS A 699 17.76 30.47 -11.70
C LYS A 699 17.07 29.32 -12.45
N ASN A 700 16.91 28.19 -11.78
CA ASN A 700 16.16 27.07 -12.32
C ASN A 700 14.71 27.15 -11.88
N GLU A 701 13.78 26.79 -12.75
CA GLU A 701 12.35 26.65 -12.42
C GLU A 701 12.10 25.63 -11.30
N THR A 702 12.85 24.52 -11.34
CA THR A 702 12.76 23.44 -10.36
C THR A 702 14.08 23.33 -9.60
N LEU A 703 14.00 23.31 -8.29
CA LEU A 703 15.13 23.07 -7.38
C LEU A 703 15.15 21.60 -6.95
N PHE A 704 16.35 21.03 -6.88
CA PHE A 704 16.60 19.70 -6.34
C PHE A 704 17.40 19.82 -5.05
N SER A 705 16.99 19.14 -3.98
CA SER A 705 17.76 19.11 -2.74
C SER A 705 18.99 18.20 -2.89
N ASN A 706 18.75 16.97 -3.31
CA ASN A 706 19.78 16.00 -3.59
C ASN A 706 19.33 14.95 -4.60
N ILE A 707 20.31 14.36 -5.27
CA ILE A 707 20.10 13.24 -6.18
C ILE A 707 21.00 12.08 -5.79
N ASN A 708 20.46 10.87 -5.92
CA ASN A 708 21.12 9.65 -5.55
C ASN A 708 21.28 8.70 -6.74
N LEU A 709 22.46 8.12 -6.88
CA LEU A 709 22.75 6.97 -7.71
C LEU A 709 23.04 5.79 -6.80
N THR A 710 22.18 4.79 -6.85
CA THR A 710 22.36 3.56 -6.08
C THR A 710 22.71 2.42 -7.02
N GLU A 711 23.71 1.64 -6.68
CA GLU A 711 24.09 0.45 -7.42
C GLU A 711 24.35 -0.69 -6.46
N MET A 712 23.85 -1.88 -6.78
CA MET A 712 23.97 -3.05 -5.96
C MET A 712 24.13 -4.31 -6.79
N PHE A 713 25.17 -5.07 -6.49
CA PHE A 713 25.34 -6.46 -6.90
C PHE A 713 24.95 -7.35 -5.72
N SER A 714 23.77 -7.90 -5.77
CA SER A 714 23.21 -8.72 -4.68
C SER A 714 22.60 -10.01 -5.26
N PRO A 715 23.43 -11.03 -5.45
CA PRO A 715 24.88 -11.08 -5.29
C PRO A 715 25.67 -10.65 -6.54
N LEU A 716 26.94 -10.25 -6.36
CA LEU A 716 27.89 -10.15 -7.49
C LEU A 716 28.15 -11.55 -8.06
N VAL A 717 28.44 -12.50 -7.19
CA VAL A 717 28.52 -13.93 -7.49
C VAL A 717 28.06 -14.71 -6.25
N ARG A 718 27.16 -15.66 -6.46
CA ARG A 718 26.79 -16.63 -5.44
C ARG A 718 26.82 -18.03 -6.03
N ILE A 719 27.57 -18.88 -5.38
CA ILE A 719 27.67 -20.30 -5.67
C ILE A 719 26.99 -21.05 -4.52
N ASP A 720 25.99 -21.82 -4.82
CA ASP A 720 25.23 -22.64 -3.87
C ASP A 720 25.23 -24.09 -4.37
N PHE A 721 25.77 -25.00 -3.58
CA PHE A 721 25.78 -26.40 -3.93
C PHE A 721 25.58 -27.34 -2.74
N GLU A 722 25.02 -28.49 -3.02
CA GLU A 722 24.84 -29.59 -2.08
C GLU A 722 25.56 -30.83 -2.62
N MET A 723 26.48 -31.33 -1.84
CA MET A 723 27.24 -32.55 -2.15
C MET A 723 26.41 -33.84 -1.91
N GLN A 724 26.84 -34.95 -2.47
CA GLN A 724 26.17 -36.24 -2.27
C GLN A 724 26.13 -36.69 -0.80
N ASN A 725 27.10 -36.26 0.01
CA ASN A 725 27.21 -36.55 1.44
C ASN A 725 26.39 -35.57 2.33
N SER A 726 25.48 -34.79 1.75
CA SER A 726 24.62 -33.82 2.45
C SER A 726 25.35 -32.58 3.00
N VAL A 727 26.59 -32.33 2.63
CA VAL A 727 27.27 -31.06 2.87
C VAL A 727 26.73 -30.03 1.91
N LYS A 728 26.29 -28.87 2.44
CA LYS A 728 25.85 -27.70 1.69
C LYS A 728 26.89 -26.61 1.86
N ILE A 729 27.28 -25.98 0.76
CA ILE A 729 28.20 -24.86 0.77
C ILE A 729 27.57 -23.71 -0.01
N LEU A 730 27.65 -22.53 0.57
CA LEU A 730 27.28 -21.27 -0.03
C LEU A 730 28.49 -20.35 0.00
N ALA A 731 28.86 -19.79 -1.13
CA ALA A 731 29.84 -18.73 -1.22
C ALA A 731 29.24 -17.54 -1.97
N GLU A 732 29.27 -16.38 -1.36
CA GLU A 732 28.61 -15.20 -1.89
C GLU A 732 29.46 -13.95 -1.74
N ILE A 733 29.48 -13.12 -2.76
CA ILE A 733 30.09 -11.80 -2.78
C ILE A 733 29.01 -10.81 -3.12
N GLN A 734 28.83 -9.80 -2.29
CA GLN A 734 27.95 -8.67 -2.54
C GLN A 734 28.77 -7.39 -2.65
N LYS A 735 28.29 -6.46 -3.45
CA LYS A 735 28.88 -5.13 -3.57
C LYS A 735 27.77 -4.11 -3.75
N ASP A 736 27.80 -3.06 -2.94
CA ASP A 736 26.85 -1.95 -3.04
C ASP A 736 27.56 -0.61 -2.99
N ARG A 737 27.00 0.38 -3.65
CA ARG A 737 27.41 1.77 -3.53
C ARG A 737 26.22 2.71 -3.68
N LEU A 738 26.26 3.78 -2.91
CA LEU A 738 25.35 4.93 -2.99
C LEU A 738 26.19 6.16 -3.23
N ILE A 739 25.84 6.95 -4.23
CA ILE A 739 26.49 8.21 -4.56
C ILE A 739 25.40 9.28 -4.50
N SER A 740 25.53 10.21 -3.55
CA SER A 740 24.59 11.30 -3.33
C SER A 740 25.23 12.63 -3.63
N LEU A 741 24.65 13.41 -4.52
CA LEU A 741 25.05 14.78 -4.82
C LEU A 741 24.06 15.74 -4.16
N SER A 742 24.56 16.58 -3.25
CA SER A 742 23.80 17.67 -2.61
C SER A 742 24.08 18.97 -3.37
N PHE A 743 23.03 19.67 -3.76
CA PHE A 743 23.13 20.98 -4.39
C PHE A 743 23.26 22.12 -3.38
N ASP A 744 22.71 21.95 -2.19
CA ASP A 744 22.72 22.97 -1.14
C ASP A 744 24.11 23.19 -0.54
N ASN A 745 24.91 22.12 -0.43
CA ASN A 745 26.21 22.15 0.24
C ASN A 745 27.38 21.98 -0.72
N ASN A 746 27.15 21.82 -2.01
CA ASN A 746 28.16 21.55 -3.03
C ASN A 746 29.09 20.38 -2.67
N LEU A 747 28.51 19.31 -2.15
CA LEU A 747 29.24 18.09 -1.82
C LEU A 747 28.61 16.83 -2.37
N MET A 748 29.47 15.85 -2.52
CA MET A 748 29.10 14.52 -2.90
C MET A 748 29.48 13.53 -1.80
N THR A 749 28.53 12.69 -1.42
CA THR A 749 28.74 11.61 -0.46
C THR A 749 28.74 10.29 -1.21
N GLU A 750 29.78 9.49 -1.02
CA GLU A 750 29.94 8.17 -1.57
C GLU A 750 29.98 7.14 -0.46
N VAL A 751 29.00 6.23 -0.44
CA VAL A 751 28.95 5.09 0.50
C VAL A 751 29.24 3.85 -0.32
N GLN A 752 30.20 3.06 0.13
CA GLN A 752 30.60 1.81 -0.48
C GLN A 752 30.44 0.67 0.51
N GLY A 753 29.97 -0.48 0.05
CA GLY A 753 29.85 -1.70 0.80
C GLY A 753 30.36 -2.90 0.02
N ASN A 754 31.16 -3.75 0.65
CA ASN A 754 31.58 -5.04 0.13
C ASN A 754 31.30 -6.10 1.19
N GLU A 755 30.67 -7.20 0.81
CA GLU A 755 30.37 -8.28 1.76
C GLU A 755 30.75 -9.64 1.15
N TYR A 756 31.44 -10.42 1.95
CA TYR A 756 31.87 -11.78 1.63
C TYR A 756 31.23 -12.74 2.61
N ILE A 757 30.50 -13.72 2.11
CA ILE A 757 29.76 -14.68 2.93
C ILE A 757 30.17 -16.09 2.53
N VAL A 758 30.53 -16.93 3.49
CA VAL A 758 30.75 -18.35 3.31
C VAL A 758 29.88 -19.10 4.31
N GLY A 759 28.95 -19.89 3.79
CA GLY A 759 28.05 -20.72 4.57
C GLY A 759 28.35 -22.20 4.41
N LEU A 760 28.40 -22.93 5.50
CA LEU A 760 28.54 -24.36 5.56
C LEU A 760 27.35 -24.98 6.27
N GLY A 761 26.63 -25.87 5.61
CA GLY A 761 25.56 -26.66 6.19
C GLY A 761 25.88 -28.15 6.17
N TYR A 762 25.61 -28.87 7.24
CA TYR A 762 25.76 -30.31 7.28
C TYR A 762 24.58 -30.95 7.98
N ARG A 763 24.07 -32.00 7.38
CA ARG A 763 22.96 -32.78 7.93
C ARG A 763 23.43 -34.18 8.27
N ILE A 764 23.50 -34.50 9.54
CA ILE A 764 23.70 -35.84 10.03
C ILE A 764 22.36 -36.56 10.08
N LYS A 765 22.18 -37.51 9.21
CA LYS A 765 20.94 -38.28 9.12
C LYS A 765 20.87 -39.33 10.22
N ASP A 766 19.66 -39.59 10.70
CA ASP A 766 19.35 -40.64 11.62
C ASP A 766 20.23 -40.67 12.88
N LEU A 767 20.61 -39.48 13.38
CA LEU A 767 21.38 -39.39 14.63
C LEU A 767 20.53 -39.94 15.78
N ARG A 768 21.14 -40.88 16.52
CA ARG A 768 20.47 -41.59 17.62
C ARG A 768 20.87 -40.98 18.94
N ILE A 769 19.91 -40.46 19.66
CA ILE A 769 20.11 -39.93 21.02
C ILE A 769 19.27 -40.75 22.00
N ASN A 770 19.91 -41.22 23.07
CA ASN A 770 19.22 -41.89 24.14
C ASN A 770 18.63 -40.83 25.09
N SER A 771 17.32 -40.82 25.27
CA SER A 771 16.64 -39.81 26.09
C SER A 771 15.38 -40.40 26.72
N ASN A 772 15.16 -40.00 27.96
CA ASN A 772 13.90 -40.34 28.66
C ASN A 772 12.67 -39.65 28.02
N LEU A 773 12.87 -38.65 27.17
CA LEU A 773 11.79 -37.98 26.40
C LEU A 773 11.25 -38.84 25.26
N ALA A 774 11.93 -39.95 24.91
CA ALA A 774 11.53 -40.83 23.81
C ALA A 774 10.48 -41.89 24.17
N GLY A 775 9.89 -41.83 25.37
CA GLY A 775 8.92 -42.84 25.86
C GLY A 775 9.57 -44.18 26.11
N PRO A 776 8.85 -45.30 25.93
CA PRO A 776 9.34 -46.64 26.23
C PRO A 776 10.60 -47.06 25.46
N SER A 777 10.82 -46.52 24.27
CA SER A 777 11.96 -46.92 23.43
C SER A 777 13.31 -46.29 23.86
N LYS A 778 13.28 -45.24 24.69
CA LYS A 778 14.45 -44.48 25.17
C LYS A 778 15.41 -44.00 24.06
N ARG A 779 15.03 -44.15 22.78
CA ARG A 779 15.85 -43.79 21.62
C ARG A 779 15.06 -42.81 20.73
N ILE A 780 15.69 -41.67 20.49
CA ILE A 780 15.19 -40.71 19.50
C ILE A 780 16.10 -40.85 18.26
N VAL A 781 15.50 -40.98 17.09
CA VAL A 781 16.21 -41.02 15.81
C VAL A 781 15.70 -39.85 14.98
N SER A 782 16.55 -38.89 14.76
CA SER A 782 16.22 -37.69 13.98
C SER A 782 17.46 -37.13 13.29
N ASP A 783 17.26 -36.21 12.38
CA ASP A 783 18.34 -35.53 11.71
C ASP A 783 18.85 -34.37 12.55
N LEU A 784 20.16 -34.24 12.67
CA LEU A 784 20.80 -33.05 13.20
C LEU A 784 21.23 -32.16 12.03
N ASN A 785 20.63 -30.99 11.90
CA ASN A 785 21.02 -30.00 10.91
C ASN A 785 21.93 -28.97 11.58
N MET A 786 23.09 -28.78 11.03
CA MET A 786 24.06 -27.77 11.46
C MET A 786 24.32 -26.78 10.34
N LYS A 787 24.40 -25.50 10.68
CA LYS A 787 24.70 -24.42 9.76
C LYS A 787 25.68 -23.46 10.42
N ALA A 788 26.73 -23.11 9.70
CA ALA A 788 27.71 -22.10 10.09
C ALA A 788 27.85 -21.11 8.93
N ASP A 789 27.64 -19.84 9.17
CA ASP A 789 27.86 -18.76 8.21
C ASP A 789 28.94 -17.82 8.76
N VAL A 790 29.97 -17.59 7.96
CA VAL A 790 31.01 -16.59 8.22
C VAL A 790 30.81 -15.45 7.22
N SER A 791 30.77 -14.22 7.73
CA SER A 791 30.66 -13.03 6.88
C SER A 791 31.69 -11.99 7.25
N VAL A 792 32.19 -11.28 6.25
CA VAL A 792 33.01 -10.07 6.40
C VAL A 792 32.39 -8.98 5.56
N ARG A 793 31.97 -7.89 6.20
CA ARG A 793 31.40 -6.73 5.53
C ARG A 793 32.24 -5.49 5.83
N GLU A 794 32.63 -4.80 4.76
CA GLU A 794 33.30 -3.51 4.82
C GLU A 794 32.37 -2.43 4.31
N ASN A 795 32.13 -1.42 5.13
CA ASN A 795 31.38 -0.21 4.74
C ASN A 795 32.31 1.00 4.91
N LYS A 796 32.24 1.93 3.94
CA LYS A 796 33.02 3.16 3.95
C LYS A 796 32.21 4.31 3.37
N THR A 797 32.21 5.45 4.06
CA THR A 797 31.58 6.69 3.62
C THR A 797 32.66 7.75 3.39
N ILE A 798 32.68 8.30 2.18
CA ILE A 798 33.62 9.33 1.75
C ILE A 798 32.83 10.56 1.34
N ILE A 799 33.16 11.72 1.92
CA ILE A 799 32.67 13.02 1.48
C ILE A 799 33.69 13.64 0.54
N ARG A 800 33.21 14.12 -0.63
CA ARG A 800 34.01 14.79 -1.64
C ARG A 800 33.48 16.20 -1.85
N TYR A 801 34.33 17.18 -1.64
CA TYR A 801 33.98 18.57 -1.87
C TYR A 801 34.15 18.92 -3.36
N LEU A 802 33.16 19.56 -3.97
CA LEU A 802 33.19 19.87 -5.41
C LEU A 802 34.24 20.92 -5.78
N ASP A 803 34.53 21.84 -4.86
CA ASP A 803 35.41 22.97 -5.04
C ASP A 803 36.80 22.81 -4.42
N LEU A 804 36.91 21.90 -3.43
CA LEU A 804 38.13 21.64 -2.71
C LEU A 804 38.73 20.31 -3.12
N GLU A 805 40.04 20.18 -3.15
CA GLU A 805 40.73 18.91 -3.36
C GLU A 805 40.88 18.13 -2.05
N ASN A 806 39.84 18.13 -1.26
CA ASN A 806 39.82 17.48 0.05
C ASN A 806 38.71 16.43 0.08
N ASN A 807 39.09 15.16 0.16
CA ASN A 807 38.17 14.04 0.37
C ASN A 807 38.36 13.53 1.80
N GLN A 808 37.27 13.26 2.49
CA GLN A 808 37.30 12.83 3.87
C GLN A 808 36.52 11.55 4.07
N VAL A 809 37.12 10.58 4.73
CA VAL A 809 36.40 9.43 5.29
C VAL A 809 35.71 9.89 6.57
N THR A 810 34.37 9.89 6.54
CA THR A 810 33.56 10.37 7.69
C THR A 810 33.02 9.24 8.54
N SER A 811 32.83 8.07 7.95
CA SER A 811 32.47 6.86 8.68
C SER A 811 32.93 5.62 7.92
N GLY A 812 33.00 4.52 8.63
CA GLY A 812 33.29 3.23 8.06
C GLY A 812 33.46 2.18 9.13
N GLN A 813 33.20 0.95 8.78
CA GLN A 813 33.40 -0.18 9.69
C GLN A 813 33.64 -1.46 8.91
N THR A 814 34.47 -2.34 9.49
CA THR A 814 34.60 -3.72 9.06
C THR A 814 33.96 -4.62 10.11
N ILE A 815 32.99 -5.42 9.69
CA ILE A 815 32.23 -6.30 10.55
C ILE A 815 32.58 -7.74 10.19
N TRP A 816 33.05 -8.50 11.17
CA TRP A 816 33.19 -9.96 11.06
C TRP A 816 32.03 -10.62 11.79
N GLY A 817 31.33 -11.48 11.11
CA GLY A 817 30.21 -12.23 11.66
C GLY A 817 30.45 -13.75 11.58
N LEU A 818 30.17 -14.45 12.66
CA LEU A 818 30.05 -15.90 12.67
C LEU A 818 28.69 -16.26 13.27
N LYS A 819 27.86 -16.91 12.49
CA LYS A 819 26.57 -17.43 12.94
C LYS A 819 26.56 -18.93 12.85
N TYR A 820 26.33 -19.58 13.96
CA TYR A 820 26.19 -21.04 14.01
C TYR A 820 24.83 -21.41 14.57
N SER A 821 24.18 -22.38 13.94
CA SER A 821 22.94 -22.98 14.44
C SER A 821 22.98 -24.50 14.29
N ALA A 822 22.38 -25.18 15.24
CA ALA A 822 22.19 -26.60 15.20
C ALA A 822 20.77 -26.93 15.69
N ASP A 823 19.98 -27.62 14.87
CA ASP A 823 18.62 -28.03 15.20
C ASP A 823 18.47 -29.56 15.21
N TYR A 824 17.75 -30.03 16.21
CA TYR A 824 17.45 -31.45 16.36
C TYR A 824 15.99 -31.62 16.81
N ALA A 825 15.24 -32.45 16.09
CA ALA A 825 13.89 -32.82 16.45
C ALA A 825 13.85 -33.97 17.44
N PHE A 826 13.52 -33.69 18.71
CA PHE A 826 13.37 -34.70 19.77
C PHE A 826 12.08 -35.51 19.62
N SER A 827 11.05 -34.94 19.02
CA SER A 827 9.81 -35.60 18.63
C SER A 827 9.18 -34.90 17.43
N LYS A 828 8.04 -35.44 16.95
CA LYS A 828 7.26 -34.79 15.89
C LYS A 828 6.90 -33.33 16.24
N ASN A 829 6.72 -33.06 17.52
CA ASN A 829 6.23 -31.78 18.02
C ASN A 829 7.28 -30.98 18.79
N LEU A 830 8.45 -31.57 19.15
CA LEU A 830 9.48 -30.95 19.96
C LEU A 830 10.78 -30.84 19.20
N THR A 831 11.25 -29.62 18.98
CA THR A 831 12.54 -29.32 18.33
C THR A 831 13.38 -28.45 19.26
N GLY A 832 14.64 -28.82 19.44
CA GLY A 832 15.65 -28.00 20.12
C GLY A 832 16.54 -27.32 19.07
N ILE A 833 16.83 -26.06 19.28
CA ILE A 833 17.68 -25.25 18.41
C ILE A 833 18.74 -24.60 19.30
N PHE A 834 19.98 -24.89 19.01
CA PHE A 834 21.12 -24.17 19.58
C PHE A 834 21.57 -23.12 18.57
N TYR A 835 21.88 -21.90 19.05
CA TYR A 835 22.46 -20.87 18.20
C TYR A 835 23.63 -20.17 18.92
N PHE A 836 24.58 -19.74 18.12
CA PHE A 836 25.73 -18.95 18.54
C PHE A 836 26.02 -17.90 17.48
N ASP A 837 25.95 -16.63 17.86
CA ASP A 837 26.24 -15.49 17.00
C ASP A 837 27.40 -14.70 17.60
N TYR A 838 28.45 -14.54 16.83
CA TYR A 838 29.59 -13.69 17.13
C TYR A 838 29.66 -12.58 16.10
N THR A 839 29.76 -11.35 16.57
CA THR A 839 29.95 -10.18 15.73
C THR A 839 31.08 -9.32 16.30
N PHE A 840 32.08 -9.01 15.48
CA PHE A 840 33.16 -8.09 15.81
C PHE A 840 33.12 -6.95 14.80
N SER A 841 33.05 -5.71 15.29
CA SER A 841 33.04 -4.48 14.51
C SER A 841 34.26 -3.64 14.80
N LYS A 842 35.03 -3.32 13.75
CA LYS A 842 36.16 -2.39 13.79
C LYS A 842 35.84 -1.16 12.98
N TYR A 843 35.94 0.00 13.57
CA TYR A 843 35.62 1.27 12.94
C TYR A 843 36.80 1.85 12.16
N ALA A 844 36.53 2.52 11.02
CA ALA A 844 37.58 3.17 10.22
C ALA A 844 38.11 4.45 10.87
N ILE A 845 37.29 5.10 11.70
CA ILE A 845 37.66 6.31 12.42
C ILE A 845 38.11 5.95 13.84
N SER A 846 39.27 6.44 14.26
CA SER A 846 39.94 6.09 15.53
C SER A 846 39.20 6.55 16.79
N THR A 847 38.15 7.35 16.70
CA THR A 847 37.36 7.84 17.83
C THR A 847 36.43 6.81 18.45
N ALA A 848 36.16 5.71 17.73
CA ALA A 848 35.26 4.64 18.19
C ALA A 848 36.07 3.36 18.47
N PHE A 849 35.83 2.76 19.64
CA PHE A 849 36.49 1.50 20.03
C PHE A 849 35.83 0.31 19.30
N PRO A 850 36.63 -0.72 18.95
CA PRO A 850 36.08 -1.95 18.40
C PRO A 850 35.08 -2.59 19.37
N GLN A 851 34.01 -3.15 18.82
CA GLN A 851 32.95 -3.77 19.62
C GLN A 851 32.82 -5.24 19.29
N THR A 852 32.67 -6.05 20.32
CA THR A 852 32.42 -7.48 20.21
C THR A 852 31.06 -7.80 20.82
N THR A 853 30.21 -8.47 20.06
CA THR A 853 28.91 -8.97 20.56
C THR A 853 28.88 -10.47 20.42
N ILE A 854 28.61 -11.19 21.51
CA ILE A 854 28.41 -12.62 21.53
C ILE A 854 27.00 -12.90 22.04
N ARG A 855 26.26 -13.66 21.28
CA ARG A 855 24.93 -14.14 21.65
C ARG A 855 24.87 -15.64 21.45
N SER A 856 24.49 -16.37 22.49
CA SER A 856 24.26 -17.81 22.38
C SER A 856 23.03 -18.19 23.18
N GLY A 857 22.35 -19.19 22.73
CA GLY A 857 21.17 -19.66 23.42
C GLY A 857 20.67 -20.99 22.89
N PHE A 858 19.76 -21.56 23.69
CA PHE A 858 19.06 -22.77 23.35
C PHE A 858 17.57 -22.50 23.35
N THR A 859 16.91 -22.75 22.22
CA THR A 859 15.47 -22.57 22.04
C THR A 859 14.80 -23.93 21.92
N ILE A 860 13.78 -24.15 22.73
CA ILE A 860 12.88 -25.31 22.61
C ILE A 860 11.60 -24.85 21.96
N ARG A 861 11.28 -25.47 20.83
CA ARG A 861 10.01 -25.21 20.14
C ARG A 861 9.11 -26.44 20.28
N TYR A 862 7.94 -26.23 20.83
CA TYR A 862 6.89 -27.24 20.88
C TYR A 862 5.69 -26.79 20.06
N ASN A 863 5.27 -27.62 19.10
CA ASN A 863 4.09 -27.37 18.28
C ASN A 863 2.90 -28.10 18.87
N PHE A 864 1.88 -27.36 19.32
CA PHE A 864 0.62 -27.88 19.86
C PHE A 864 -0.39 -28.29 18.76
N GLY A 865 0.01 -28.43 17.54
CA GLY A 865 -0.85 -28.88 16.46
C GLY A 865 -0.95 -30.41 16.41
N ASN A 866 -2.17 -30.95 16.11
CA ASN A 866 -2.53 -32.35 15.97
C ASN A 866 -1.67 -33.09 14.95
#